data_4d0fc9294bba822b5e745b02c5386850
#
_entry.id   4d0fc9294bba822b5e745b02c5386850
#
_cell.length_a   1.000
_cell.length_b   1.000
_cell.length_c   1.000
_cell.angle_alpha   90.00
_cell.angle_beta   90.00
_cell.angle_gamma   90.00
#
_symmetry.space_group_name_H-M   'P 1'
#
loop_
_entity.id
_entity.type
_entity.pdbx_description
1 polymer ?
#
loop_
_entity_poly.entity_id
_entity_poly.type
_entity_poly.pdbx_seq_one_letter_code
_entity_poly.pdbx_strand_id
1 'polypeptide(L)'
;MALTRGTKLGPYEIESPLGAGGMGEVYRARDSRLERDVAIKVLHTSLSSDTALKQRLEREAKAISQLSHPHICALHDIGQHDGAVFLVMELLEGETLEQRLNRGPLPLEQTIRYGAQIADALANAHKLGFTHRDLKPSNIMLTKAGAKLMDFGVAKRSGASTLASTLTEMTTEQEKLTSDGMLVGTFQYMAPEQLEGKEADARTDIFALGEILYEMGTGKPPFSGSTRASLIASILTNDPPPITQMQPLTPILLERTVKKCLAKDPDERWQSASDLGSELRWIGEANSHSDIGWSKPSPRRWGLLHWLAITIAAAGFAVAGLLAGHFFSPPGSKQTDLRVSINVPIGSHLALNKQAVLSPNGQFAAMVLADAEGKTRLWIHRLDRGTAQPIPETDGALEPFWSPDSQFLAFFTFEKKLKKVIFSDGTVQTVCDTGTGIELPYGGTWSRDAVIVFSLGSRGLYRVSPSGGTPERISVEGNYRWPDFLPDGQHILVLSVGTGSGIFAVSLQGEPVRSVLPNQSSPARYADPGYLLFARGGNLLAQPFDPLVLGTTGSAVSVAESAEPGPFSFSAAQGGLLLLVQASKTQLTWVDQTGKRLSTVSEAGYVSSPYISPDGKYAIASVADHRLQRQKLWLYDLQRGTANPFTFGDGNDAYPVWSPDGQQVAFASTRENGQEDVFVKPANGGGSEQPLLLQKGDKEPDKWSPDGRFLLFDYRTEQSYEIWALPMFGDRKPFPLIQGKGTHAWAIFSPDGKWVAYASDEYDTFRQSQVYVVPFPDLVGKWQVSKNGAAQSFWPRGKELFYVTNDFQMIGAEVEIQGKNFVVGKSRKLFEGHPVGSSLSINPDASASIDVTPDGASWLVSLPIDEPNASPLILSTNWMSKLKK
;
A
#
# COMPACT_ATOMS: atom_id res chain seq x y z
N MET A 1 23.32 40.73 41.09
CA MET A 1 24.37 41.74 41.13
C MET A 1 25.19 41.56 39.89
N ALA A 2 25.34 42.60 39.08
CA ALA A 2 26.17 42.54 37.88
C ALA A 2 27.64 42.31 38.30
N LEU A 3 28.30 41.33 37.70
CA LEU A 3 29.70 41.03 37.97
C LEU A 3 30.61 42.07 37.27
N THR A 4 31.61 42.56 37.99
CA THR A 4 32.56 43.53 37.46
C THR A 4 33.78 42.83 36.81
N ARG A 5 34.47 43.51 35.89
CA ARG A 5 35.70 43.05 35.33
C ARG A 5 36.73 42.69 36.41
N GLY A 6 37.39 41.54 36.28
CA GLY A 6 38.35 41.02 37.25
C GLY A 6 37.72 40.15 38.36
N THR A 7 36.40 40.04 38.45
CA THR A 7 35.73 39.09 39.37
C THR A 7 36.13 37.67 39.00
N LYS A 8 36.51 36.89 40.04
CA LYS A 8 36.95 35.47 39.81
C LYS A 8 35.83 34.51 40.23
N LEU A 9 35.41 33.70 39.34
CA LEU A 9 34.49 32.58 39.52
C LEU A 9 35.26 31.26 39.49
N GLY A 10 35.89 30.89 40.61
CA GLY A 10 36.88 29.81 40.60
C GLY A 10 38.06 30.11 39.68
N PRO A 11 38.38 29.28 38.67
CA PRO A 11 39.47 29.52 37.75
C PRO A 11 39.17 30.52 36.63
N TYR A 12 37.94 31.00 36.55
CA TYR A 12 37.45 31.88 35.47
C TYR A 12 37.50 33.33 35.93
N GLU A 13 38.10 34.20 35.18
CA GLU A 13 38.19 35.65 35.42
C GLU A 13 37.30 36.42 34.44
N ILE A 14 36.32 37.16 34.92
CA ILE A 14 35.38 37.95 34.12
C ILE A 14 36.11 39.08 33.40
N GLU A 15 35.96 39.15 32.09
CA GLU A 15 36.53 40.21 31.24
C GLU A 15 35.51 41.31 30.89
N SER A 16 34.35 40.91 30.40
CA SER A 16 33.31 41.87 29.97
C SER A 16 31.92 41.21 29.93
N PRO A 17 30.85 41.98 30.08
CA PRO A 17 29.49 41.49 29.85
C PRO A 17 29.31 41.26 28.32
N LEU A 18 28.57 40.17 27.99
CA LEU A 18 28.15 39.83 26.61
C LEU A 18 26.65 40.11 26.39
N GLY A 19 25.86 39.97 27.46
CA GLY A 19 24.44 40.24 27.40
C GLY A 19 23.71 39.87 28.68
N ALA A 20 22.47 40.34 28.81
CA ALA A 20 21.57 40.02 29.93
C ALA A 20 20.23 39.57 29.38
N GLY A 21 19.59 38.57 30.00
CA GLY A 21 18.30 38.05 29.59
C GLY A 21 17.48 37.53 30.77
N GLY A 22 16.26 37.09 30.53
CA GLY A 22 15.30 36.71 31.57
C GLY A 22 15.76 35.58 32.55
N MET A 23 16.82 34.83 32.18
CA MET A 23 17.33 33.72 32.98
C MET A 23 18.69 34.01 33.63
N GLY A 24 19.30 35.16 33.33
CA GLY A 24 20.60 35.49 33.89
C GLY A 24 21.43 36.42 32.97
N GLU A 25 22.65 36.67 33.40
CA GLU A 25 23.63 37.51 32.70
C GLU A 25 24.75 36.65 32.11
N VAL A 26 25.20 37.00 30.91
CA VAL A 26 26.28 36.29 30.21
C VAL A 26 27.51 37.18 30.12
N TYR A 27 28.65 36.62 30.48
CA TYR A 27 29.91 37.29 30.50
C TYR A 27 30.96 36.57 29.66
N ARG A 28 31.87 37.29 29.03
CA ARG A 28 33.16 36.80 28.54
C ARG A 28 34.09 36.65 29.73
N ALA A 29 34.78 35.53 29.83
CA ALA A 29 35.74 35.24 30.86
C ALA A 29 36.93 34.46 30.32
N ARG A 30 38.07 34.56 31.02
CA ARG A 30 39.30 33.82 30.74
C ARG A 30 39.41 32.63 31.68
N ASP A 31 39.52 31.40 31.13
CA ASP A 31 39.89 30.21 31.91
C ASP A 31 41.40 30.23 32.12
N SER A 32 41.87 30.53 33.31
CA SER A 32 43.27 30.66 33.65
C SER A 32 44.07 29.33 33.66
N ARG A 33 43.36 28.19 33.73
CA ARG A 33 43.99 26.84 33.70
C ARG A 33 44.29 26.36 32.27
N LEU A 34 43.33 26.63 31.37
CA LEU A 34 43.39 26.16 29.97
C LEU A 34 43.76 27.27 28.99
N GLU A 35 44.01 28.47 29.49
CA GLU A 35 44.41 29.68 28.73
C GLU A 35 43.48 29.99 27.54
N ARG A 36 42.19 29.77 27.73
CA ARG A 36 41.15 29.98 26.69
C ARG A 36 40.07 30.93 27.15
N ASP A 37 39.41 31.60 26.19
CA ASP A 37 38.23 32.41 26.45
C ASP A 37 37.01 31.56 26.45
N VAL A 38 36.07 31.85 27.34
CA VAL A 38 34.81 31.15 27.56
C VAL A 38 33.68 32.14 27.77
N ALA A 39 32.44 31.69 27.55
CA ALA A 39 31.22 32.41 27.94
C ALA A 39 30.73 31.85 29.27
N ILE A 40 30.38 32.72 30.22
CA ILE A 40 29.86 32.33 31.52
C ILE A 40 28.46 32.91 31.67
N LYS A 41 27.46 32.04 31.82
CA LYS A 41 26.08 32.42 32.10
C LYS A 41 25.78 32.26 33.62
N VAL A 42 25.55 33.37 34.29
CA VAL A 42 25.21 33.39 35.72
C VAL A 42 23.69 33.43 35.85
N LEU A 43 23.13 32.42 36.55
CA LEU A 43 21.68 32.30 36.70
C LEU A 43 21.18 33.18 37.86
N HIS A 44 19.99 33.76 37.74
CA HIS A 44 19.39 34.59 38.79
C HIS A 44 19.20 33.84 40.11
N THR A 45 19.46 34.54 41.22
CA THR A 45 19.40 34.00 42.58
C THR A 45 18.01 33.45 42.98
N SER A 46 16.94 33.89 42.36
CA SER A 46 15.59 33.33 42.52
C SER A 46 15.47 31.87 42.07
N LEU A 47 16.32 31.42 41.16
CA LEU A 47 16.37 30.04 40.67
C LEU A 47 17.31 29.15 41.50
N SER A 48 18.12 29.74 42.37
CA SER A 48 19.13 29.04 43.19
C SER A 48 18.78 28.91 44.69
N SER A 49 17.61 29.36 45.10
CA SER A 49 17.16 29.27 46.50
C SER A 49 16.58 27.90 46.89
N ASP A 50 16.16 27.08 45.93
CA ASP A 50 15.61 25.73 46.15
C ASP A 50 16.69 24.65 45.93
N THR A 51 17.03 23.91 46.98
CA THR A 51 18.07 22.86 46.97
C THR A 51 17.72 21.71 46.01
N ALA A 52 16.42 21.39 45.85
CA ALA A 52 15.97 20.34 44.90
C ALA A 52 16.11 20.78 43.44
N LEU A 53 15.78 22.04 43.17
CA LEU A 53 15.96 22.67 41.85
C LEU A 53 17.43 22.72 41.46
N LYS A 54 18.30 23.04 42.37
CA LYS A 54 19.75 23.14 42.20
C LYS A 54 20.38 21.80 41.87
N GLN A 55 20.08 20.74 42.61
CA GLN A 55 20.56 19.40 42.31
C GLN A 55 20.07 18.88 40.94
N ARG A 56 18.89 19.28 40.53
CA ARG A 56 18.31 18.95 39.25
C ARG A 56 19.02 19.67 38.10
N LEU A 57 19.27 20.99 38.24
CA LEU A 57 20.03 21.81 37.31
C LEU A 57 21.43 21.22 37.08
N GLU A 58 22.13 20.82 38.16
CA GLU A 58 23.47 20.19 38.06
C GLU A 58 23.41 18.84 37.31
N ARG A 59 22.37 18.06 37.51
CA ARG A 59 22.20 16.77 36.85
C ARG A 59 21.90 16.97 35.35
N GLU A 60 21.03 17.91 35.00
CA GLU A 60 20.68 18.24 33.62
C GLU A 60 21.88 18.85 32.88
N ALA A 61 22.63 19.77 33.52
CA ALA A 61 23.82 20.34 32.93
C ALA A 61 24.92 19.28 32.68
N LYS A 62 25.11 18.33 33.61
CA LYS A 62 26.02 17.18 33.40
C LYS A 62 25.60 16.31 32.24
N ALA A 63 24.31 16.13 32.04
CA ALA A 63 23.79 15.35 30.93
C ALA A 63 23.97 16.11 29.59
N ILE A 64 23.68 17.41 29.57
CA ILE A 64 23.89 18.28 28.39
C ILE A 64 25.38 18.41 28.01
N SER A 65 26.31 18.36 28.97
CA SER A 65 27.74 18.42 28.69
C SER A 65 28.25 17.22 27.88
N GLN A 66 27.45 16.14 27.74
CA GLN A 66 27.76 14.99 26.87
C GLN A 66 27.41 15.25 25.39
N LEU A 67 26.65 16.33 25.10
CA LEU A 67 26.32 16.71 23.72
C LEU A 67 27.57 17.29 23.04
N SER A 68 28.13 16.55 22.11
CA SER A 68 29.24 17.00 21.28
C SER A 68 28.81 16.99 19.81
N HIS A 69 28.58 18.19 19.24
CA HIS A 69 28.14 18.33 17.87
C HIS A 69 28.63 19.69 17.30
N PRO A 70 29.05 19.78 16.03
CA PRO A 70 29.56 21.05 15.45
C PRO A 70 28.53 22.19 15.50
N HIS A 71 27.25 21.88 15.54
CA HIS A 71 26.15 22.84 15.55
C HIS A 71 25.43 22.95 16.92
N ILE A 72 26.08 22.54 18.01
CA ILE A 72 25.66 22.74 19.39
C ILE A 72 26.77 23.48 20.13
N CYS A 73 26.39 24.49 20.93
CA CYS A 73 27.32 25.21 21.81
C CYS A 73 27.76 24.28 22.94
N ALA A 74 29.06 24.01 23.05
CA ALA A 74 29.56 23.08 24.05
C ALA A 74 29.47 23.67 25.49
N LEU A 75 28.93 22.87 26.42
CA LEU A 75 28.96 23.19 27.84
C LEU A 75 30.26 22.58 28.45
N HIS A 76 31.13 23.43 28.98
CA HIS A 76 32.44 23.03 29.45
C HIS A 76 32.48 22.72 30.94
N ASP A 77 31.72 23.48 31.75
CA ASP A 77 31.75 23.33 33.21
C ASP A 77 30.48 23.92 33.84
N ILE A 78 30.18 23.55 35.08
CA ILE A 78 29.16 24.14 35.96
C ILE A 78 29.79 24.43 37.31
N GLY A 79 29.53 25.61 37.84
CA GLY A 79 30.04 26.03 39.13
C GLY A 79 29.06 26.84 39.97
N GLN A 80 29.50 27.20 41.21
CA GLN A 80 28.75 28.03 42.12
C GLN A 80 29.62 29.14 42.69
N HIS A 81 29.05 30.33 42.80
CA HIS A 81 29.71 31.48 43.47
C HIS A 81 28.67 32.30 44.19
N ASP A 82 28.89 32.61 45.49
CA ASP A 82 28.00 33.37 46.35
C ASP A 82 26.54 32.92 46.28
N GLY A 83 26.29 31.59 46.21
CA GLY A 83 24.96 31.03 46.13
C GLY A 83 24.33 30.98 44.74
N ALA A 84 24.90 31.67 43.76
CA ALA A 84 24.45 31.64 42.38
C ALA A 84 25.14 30.51 41.58
N VAL A 85 24.39 29.81 40.75
CA VAL A 85 24.92 28.80 39.83
C VAL A 85 25.36 29.48 38.52
N PHE A 86 26.51 29.08 37.99
CA PHE A 86 26.95 29.56 36.70
C PHE A 86 27.35 28.40 35.78
N LEU A 87 27.10 28.59 34.46
CA LEU A 87 27.42 27.66 33.40
C LEU A 87 28.56 28.21 32.57
N VAL A 88 29.59 27.39 32.31
CA VAL A 88 30.74 27.75 31.48
C VAL A 88 30.57 27.11 30.12
N MET A 89 30.55 27.90 29.06
CA MET A 89 30.21 27.46 27.71
C MET A 89 31.31 27.92 26.71
N GLU A 90 31.29 27.32 25.54
CA GLU A 90 32.04 27.76 24.38
C GLU A 90 31.72 29.23 24.08
N LEU A 91 32.76 30.07 23.92
CA LEU A 91 32.58 31.45 23.46
C LEU A 91 32.35 31.45 21.96
N LEU A 92 31.15 31.83 21.54
CA LEU A 92 30.75 31.90 20.13
C LEU A 92 30.98 33.32 19.57
N GLU A 93 31.64 33.39 18.40
CA GLU A 93 31.83 34.65 17.68
C GLU A 93 30.83 34.72 16.51
N GLY A 94 29.97 35.75 16.48
CA GLY A 94 28.96 35.91 15.45
C GLY A 94 27.80 36.80 15.92
N GLU A 95 26.66 36.62 15.30
CA GLU A 95 25.38 37.30 15.67
C GLU A 95 24.28 36.27 15.89
N THR A 96 23.29 36.61 16.69
CA THR A 96 22.11 35.73 16.84
C THR A 96 21.27 35.75 15.57
N LEU A 97 20.53 34.68 15.30
CA LEU A 97 19.58 34.62 14.17
C LEU A 97 18.52 35.71 14.29
N GLU A 98 18.08 36.05 15.51
CA GLU A 98 17.19 37.19 15.77
C GLU A 98 17.77 38.53 15.28
N GLN A 99 19.04 38.83 15.64
CA GLN A 99 19.74 40.04 15.14
C GLN A 99 19.85 40.06 13.61
N ARG A 100 20.05 38.88 13.02
CA ARG A 100 20.13 38.74 11.56
C ARG A 100 18.77 38.98 10.89
N LEU A 101 17.67 38.45 11.48
CA LEU A 101 16.29 38.57 10.98
C LEU A 101 15.75 40.01 11.08
N ASN A 102 16.20 40.78 12.03
CA ASN A 102 15.90 42.23 12.11
C ASN A 102 16.34 43.01 10.88
N ARG A 103 17.23 42.45 10.05
CA ARG A 103 17.67 43.06 8.78
C ARG A 103 16.92 42.56 7.56
N GLY A 104 15.87 41.69 7.79
CA GLY A 104 15.03 41.10 6.74
C GLY A 104 15.32 39.61 6.52
N PRO A 105 14.59 38.99 5.59
CA PRO A 105 14.68 37.56 5.30
C PRO A 105 16.08 37.15 4.85
N LEU A 106 16.38 35.87 5.03
CA LEU A 106 17.64 35.29 4.56
C LEU A 106 17.50 34.87 3.09
N PRO A 107 18.61 34.85 2.34
CA PRO A 107 18.65 34.19 1.04
C PRO A 107 18.23 32.70 1.17
N LEU A 108 17.54 32.18 0.18
CA LEU A 108 17.01 30.83 0.16
C LEU A 108 18.07 29.76 0.49
N GLU A 109 19.24 29.88 -0.12
CA GLU A 109 20.36 28.96 0.13
C GLU A 109 20.81 28.97 1.60
N GLN A 110 20.84 30.15 2.24
CA GLN A 110 21.18 30.26 3.65
C GLN A 110 20.09 29.69 4.55
N THR A 111 18.81 29.94 4.20
CA THR A 111 17.66 29.39 4.93
C THR A 111 17.72 27.87 4.96
N ILE A 112 17.93 27.23 3.81
CA ILE A 112 18.03 25.79 3.69
C ILE A 112 19.25 25.26 4.45
N ARG A 113 20.41 25.87 4.26
CA ARG A 113 21.67 25.46 4.90
C ARG A 113 21.59 25.54 6.42
N TYR A 114 21.18 26.68 6.98
CA TYR A 114 21.05 26.82 8.43
C TYR A 114 19.94 25.95 9.00
N GLY A 115 18.83 25.80 8.30
CA GLY A 115 17.75 24.89 8.67
C GLY A 115 18.23 23.44 8.80
N ALA A 116 19.01 22.95 7.82
CA ALA A 116 19.60 21.61 7.85
C ALA A 116 20.57 21.45 9.01
N GLN A 117 21.44 22.44 9.30
CA GLN A 117 22.39 22.41 10.41
C GLN A 117 21.68 22.38 11.78
N ILE A 118 20.61 23.17 11.95
CA ILE A 118 19.80 23.18 13.16
C ILE A 118 19.10 21.83 13.32
N ALA A 119 18.55 21.28 12.25
CA ALA A 119 17.90 19.97 12.27
C ALA A 119 18.87 18.84 12.65
N ASP A 120 20.14 18.88 12.17
CA ASP A 120 21.17 17.92 12.54
C ASP A 120 21.54 18.03 14.04
N ALA A 121 21.63 19.27 14.56
CA ALA A 121 21.89 19.52 15.98
C ALA A 121 20.74 18.94 16.86
N LEU A 122 19.50 19.20 16.49
CA LEU A 122 18.32 18.66 17.17
C LEU A 122 18.28 17.13 17.09
N ALA A 123 18.58 16.55 15.93
CA ALA A 123 18.61 15.09 15.75
C ALA A 123 19.63 14.43 16.68
N ASN A 124 20.81 15.03 16.85
CA ASN A 124 21.83 14.56 17.79
C ASN A 124 21.33 14.63 19.23
N ALA A 125 20.72 15.73 19.65
CA ALA A 125 20.16 15.88 20.98
C ALA A 125 19.02 14.90 21.26
N HIS A 126 18.07 14.77 20.34
CA HIS A 126 16.91 13.86 20.43
C HIS A 126 17.34 12.38 20.54
N LYS A 127 18.38 11.97 19.79
CA LYS A 127 18.94 10.62 19.91
C LYS A 127 19.46 10.28 21.31
N LEU A 128 19.91 11.29 22.03
CA LEU A 128 20.38 11.16 23.42
C LEU A 128 19.28 11.42 24.45
N GLY A 129 18.02 11.58 24.00
CA GLY A 129 16.86 11.81 24.86
C GLY A 129 16.67 13.25 25.32
N PHE A 130 17.35 14.23 24.69
CA PHE A 130 17.23 15.64 25.03
C PHE A 130 16.35 16.38 24.03
N THR A 131 15.34 17.07 24.52
CA THR A 131 14.47 18.01 23.77
C THR A 131 14.85 19.44 24.17
N HIS A 132 14.96 20.35 23.20
CA HIS A 132 15.40 21.72 23.44
C HIS A 132 14.34 22.56 24.18
N ARG A 133 13.06 22.46 23.77
CA ARG A 133 11.86 23.06 24.41
C ARG A 133 11.77 24.58 24.44
N ASP A 134 12.80 25.29 24.05
CA ASP A 134 12.86 26.76 23.95
C ASP A 134 13.61 27.20 22.70
N LEU A 135 13.35 26.52 21.60
CA LEU A 135 13.98 26.83 20.31
C LEU A 135 13.36 28.11 19.76
N LYS A 136 14.22 29.12 19.50
CA LYS A 136 13.84 30.44 18.98
C LYS A 136 15.06 31.12 18.37
N PRO A 137 14.91 32.14 17.51
CA PRO A 137 16.02 32.84 16.85
C PRO A 137 17.09 33.41 17.78
N SER A 138 16.73 33.86 18.99
CA SER A 138 17.71 34.35 19.98
C SER A 138 18.59 33.22 20.57
N ASN A 139 18.19 31.95 20.48
CA ASN A 139 18.94 30.79 20.95
C ASN A 139 19.75 30.10 19.82
N ILE A 140 19.90 30.76 18.67
CA ILE A 140 20.68 30.28 17.54
C ILE A 140 21.74 31.33 17.19
N MET A 141 23.01 30.97 17.27
CA MET A 141 24.12 31.80 16.88
C MET A 141 24.58 31.48 15.45
N LEU A 142 24.68 32.47 14.59
CA LEU A 142 25.26 32.38 13.26
C LEU A 142 26.73 32.73 13.35
N THR A 143 27.60 31.72 13.19
CA THR A 143 29.06 31.84 13.21
C THR A 143 29.65 31.68 11.80
N LYS A 144 30.96 31.88 11.65
CA LYS A 144 31.68 31.59 10.40
C LYS A 144 31.58 30.09 10.01
N ALA A 145 31.47 29.21 10.99
CA ALA A 145 31.33 27.76 10.79
C ALA A 145 29.89 27.28 10.52
N GLY A 146 28.92 28.17 10.65
CA GLY A 146 27.49 27.86 10.47
C GLY A 146 26.62 28.18 11.69
N ALA A 147 25.40 27.67 11.71
CA ALA A 147 24.46 27.84 12.82
C ALA A 147 24.87 26.96 14.01
N LYS A 148 24.75 27.48 15.24
CA LYS A 148 24.95 26.75 16.49
C LYS A 148 23.79 26.99 17.44
N LEU A 149 23.25 25.92 17.99
CA LEU A 149 22.20 25.95 19.02
C LEU A 149 22.80 26.29 20.38
N MET A 150 22.14 27.16 21.12
CA MET A 150 22.49 27.57 22.48
C MET A 150 21.32 27.25 23.42
N ASP A 151 21.60 27.25 24.70
CA ASP A 151 20.58 27.25 25.78
C ASP A 151 19.52 26.15 25.70
N PHE A 152 19.93 24.86 25.68
CA PHE A 152 19.01 23.75 25.93
C PHE A 152 18.28 24.00 27.26
N GLY A 153 16.97 23.96 27.26
CA GLY A 153 16.06 24.45 28.33
C GLY A 153 16.21 23.82 29.72
N VAL A 154 17.41 23.91 30.30
CA VAL A 154 17.81 23.38 31.61
C VAL A 154 16.87 23.85 32.76
N ALA A 155 16.22 25.02 32.60
CA ALA A 155 15.40 25.63 33.61
C ALA A 155 13.87 25.44 33.47
N LYS A 156 13.37 24.94 32.34
CA LYS A 156 11.92 24.92 32.01
C LYS A 156 11.13 23.67 32.43
N ARG A 157 11.79 22.62 32.89
CA ARG A 157 11.13 21.36 33.30
C ARG A 157 10.31 21.46 34.63
N SER A 158 10.39 22.57 35.34
CA SER A 158 9.74 22.75 36.66
C SER A 158 8.36 23.40 36.62
N GLY A 159 7.80 23.69 35.43
CA GLY A 159 6.65 24.58 35.31
C GLY A 159 5.32 23.95 34.85
N ALA A 160 5.17 22.65 34.77
CA ALA A 160 3.87 22.06 34.37
C ALA A 160 2.76 22.26 35.44
N SER A 161 3.12 22.45 36.74
CA SER A 161 2.16 22.80 37.78
C SER A 161 2.01 24.32 38.02
N THR A 162 3.00 25.12 37.56
CA THR A 162 3.01 26.57 37.78
C THR A 162 2.29 27.35 36.67
N LEU A 163 2.17 26.76 35.44
CA LEU A 163 1.41 27.41 34.38
C LEU A 163 -0.10 27.46 34.68
N ALA A 164 -0.66 26.43 35.27
CA ALA A 164 -2.07 26.42 35.68
C ALA A 164 -2.37 27.40 36.80
N SER A 165 -1.46 27.58 37.79
CA SER A 165 -1.60 28.55 38.87
C SER A 165 -1.36 29.99 38.39
N THR A 166 -0.41 30.20 37.48
CA THR A 166 -0.14 31.55 36.93
C THR A 166 -1.27 32.03 36.00
N LEU A 167 -1.96 31.12 35.32
CA LEU A 167 -3.16 31.44 34.53
C LEU A 167 -4.35 31.83 35.42
N THR A 168 -4.45 31.27 36.64
CA THR A 168 -5.54 31.57 37.57
C THR A 168 -5.28 32.82 38.42
N GLU A 169 -4.02 33.16 38.74
CA GLU A 169 -3.66 34.34 39.50
C GLU A 169 -3.62 35.64 38.67
N MET A 170 -3.47 35.57 37.35
CA MET A 170 -3.42 36.75 36.49
C MET A 170 -4.80 37.26 36.02
N THR A 171 -5.90 36.68 36.46
CA THR A 171 -7.25 37.23 36.20
C THR A 171 -7.66 38.35 37.16
N THR A 172 -6.85 38.72 38.19
CA THR A 172 -7.24 39.64 39.23
C THR A 172 -6.40 40.90 39.36
N GLU A 173 -5.34 41.11 38.53
CA GLU A 173 -4.65 42.40 38.53
C GLU A 173 -4.73 43.09 37.16
N GLN A 174 -5.75 43.88 37.03
CA GLN A 174 -5.85 44.89 35.98
C GLN A 174 -4.83 46.02 36.22
N GLU A 175 -4.19 46.43 35.12
CA GLU A 175 -3.54 47.71 34.91
C GLU A 175 -2.26 48.01 35.72
N LYS A 176 -1.12 47.72 35.13
CA LYS A 176 -0.11 48.75 34.83
C LYS A 176 0.91 48.21 33.85
N LEU A 177 0.72 48.60 32.62
CA LEU A 177 1.72 48.40 31.59
C LEU A 177 2.01 49.63 30.90
N THR A 178 3.22 49.89 30.73
CA THR A 178 3.69 50.70 29.63
C THR A 178 5.06 50.28 29.18
N SER A 179 5.26 50.32 27.87
CA SER A 179 6.51 50.43 27.13
C SER A 179 7.52 49.29 27.36
N ASP A 180 7.56 48.50 26.44
CA ASP A 180 8.62 47.82 25.69
C ASP A 180 8.31 46.37 25.44
N GLY A 181 8.23 45.99 24.19
CA GLY A 181 7.93 44.73 23.53
C GLY A 181 8.53 43.38 24.03
N MET A 182 8.89 43.31 25.30
CA MET A 182 9.69 42.21 25.88
C MET A 182 8.89 40.98 26.35
N LEU A 183 7.56 41.08 26.54
CA LEU A 183 6.76 39.96 27.05
C LEU A 183 6.04 39.13 25.95
N VAL A 184 5.91 39.65 24.74
CA VAL A 184 5.23 38.97 23.63
C VAL A 184 6.13 37.89 23.01
N GLY A 185 7.45 38.04 23.07
CA GLY A 185 8.42 37.17 22.41
C GLY A 185 8.54 35.73 22.96
N THR A 186 8.07 35.47 24.20
CA THR A 186 8.29 34.16 24.85
C THR A 186 7.32 33.08 24.36
N PHE A 187 6.16 33.44 23.82
CA PHE A 187 5.11 32.50 23.34
C PHE A 187 5.14 32.28 21.84
N GLN A 188 5.87 33.08 21.09
CA GLN A 188 5.85 33.12 19.62
C GLN A 188 6.30 31.81 18.94
N TYR A 189 7.20 31.06 19.57
CA TYR A 189 7.76 29.80 19.03
C TYR A 189 7.34 28.57 19.83
N MET A 190 6.28 28.69 20.64
CA MET A 190 5.76 27.54 21.38
C MET A 190 4.85 26.69 20.52
N ALA A 191 5.07 25.38 20.53
CA ALA A 191 4.20 24.44 19.86
C ALA A 191 2.81 24.35 20.53
N PRO A 192 1.75 23.97 19.79
CA PRO A 192 0.39 23.82 20.30
C PRO A 192 0.30 23.03 21.62
N GLU A 193 0.96 21.88 21.70
CA GLU A 193 0.96 21.02 22.87
C GLU A 193 1.61 21.68 24.10
N GLN A 194 2.58 22.58 23.91
CA GLN A 194 3.16 23.33 25.01
C GLN A 194 2.18 24.39 25.56
N LEU A 195 1.44 25.05 24.67
CA LEU A 195 0.41 26.03 25.04
C LEU A 195 -0.79 25.37 25.74
N GLU A 196 -1.09 24.13 25.38
CA GLU A 196 -2.13 23.30 26.01
C GLU A 196 -1.68 22.63 27.31
N GLY A 197 -0.40 22.73 27.66
CA GLY A 197 0.15 22.08 28.85
C GLY A 197 0.32 20.56 28.74
N LYS A 198 0.31 20.02 27.52
CA LYS A 198 0.57 18.61 27.22
C LYS A 198 2.07 18.29 27.29
N GLU A 199 2.42 17.01 27.28
CA GLU A 199 3.82 16.60 27.31
C GLU A 199 4.53 17.00 26.02
N ALA A 200 5.67 17.69 26.14
CA ALA A 200 6.49 18.15 25.04
C ALA A 200 7.57 17.11 24.71
N ASP A 201 7.62 16.63 23.47
CA ASP A 201 8.62 15.68 22.96
C ASP A 201 9.50 16.29 21.86
N ALA A 202 10.26 15.46 21.13
CA ALA A 202 11.12 15.88 20.02
C ALA A 202 10.38 16.64 18.91
N ARG A 203 9.09 16.38 18.70
CA ARG A 203 8.26 17.01 17.67
C ARG A 203 7.86 18.44 18.00
N THR A 204 7.96 18.81 19.26
CA THR A 204 7.84 20.20 19.73
C THR A 204 8.96 21.08 19.16
N ASP A 205 10.21 20.60 19.16
CA ASP A 205 11.34 21.32 18.57
C ASP A 205 11.23 21.41 17.04
N ILE A 206 10.62 20.41 16.41
CA ILE A 206 10.34 20.41 14.96
C ILE A 206 9.33 21.49 14.58
N PHE A 207 8.30 21.69 15.39
CA PHE A 207 7.35 22.79 15.19
C PHE A 207 8.05 24.16 15.28
N ALA A 208 8.83 24.38 16.33
CA ALA A 208 9.59 25.61 16.51
C ALA A 208 10.61 25.85 15.38
N LEU A 209 11.28 24.80 14.89
CA LEU A 209 12.15 24.90 13.71
C LEU A 209 11.32 25.26 12.44
N GLY A 210 10.11 24.75 12.30
CA GLY A 210 9.19 25.14 11.21
C GLY A 210 8.88 26.62 11.22
N GLU A 211 8.60 27.21 12.40
CA GLU A 211 8.38 28.65 12.56
C GLU A 211 9.63 29.48 12.19
N ILE A 212 10.80 29.02 12.62
CA ILE A 212 12.08 29.65 12.32
C ILE A 212 12.40 29.59 10.81
N LEU A 213 12.17 28.44 10.16
CA LEU A 213 12.33 28.30 8.70
C LEU A 213 11.41 29.23 7.93
N TYR A 214 10.16 29.34 8.36
CA TYR A 214 9.20 30.26 7.78
C TYR A 214 9.69 31.71 7.90
N GLU A 215 10.11 32.11 9.10
CA GLU A 215 10.59 33.46 9.37
C GLU A 215 11.91 33.75 8.64
N MET A 216 12.84 32.81 8.57
CA MET A 216 14.07 32.95 7.76
C MET A 216 13.74 33.23 6.29
N GLY A 217 12.75 32.53 5.73
CA GLY A 217 12.36 32.66 4.33
C GLY A 217 11.55 33.92 4.04
N THR A 218 10.69 34.38 4.96
CA THR A 218 9.73 35.47 4.72
C THR A 218 10.10 36.78 5.40
N GLY A 219 10.94 36.75 6.44
CA GLY A 219 11.24 37.88 7.32
C GLY A 219 10.09 38.21 8.29
N LYS A 220 9.08 37.34 8.38
CA LYS A 220 7.93 37.49 9.29
C LYS A 220 7.60 36.18 9.97
N PRO A 221 7.18 36.21 11.25
CA PRO A 221 6.73 35.00 11.92
C PRO A 221 5.47 34.42 11.27
N PRO A 222 5.25 33.09 11.27
CA PRO A 222 4.11 32.44 10.65
C PRO A 222 2.78 32.78 11.33
N PHE A 223 2.80 33.02 12.63
CA PHE A 223 1.62 33.36 13.45
C PHE A 223 1.80 34.72 14.07
N SER A 224 0.72 35.50 14.12
CA SER A 224 0.70 36.84 14.70
C SER A 224 -0.61 37.12 15.39
N GLY A 225 -0.58 38.03 16.39
CA GLY A 225 -1.75 38.45 17.11
C GLY A 225 -1.53 39.78 17.80
N SER A 226 -2.55 40.63 17.87
CA SER A 226 -2.51 41.92 18.53
C SER A 226 -2.47 41.82 20.08
N THR A 227 -2.84 40.67 20.61
CA THR A 227 -2.80 40.35 22.04
C THR A 227 -2.19 38.96 22.23
N ARG A 228 -1.74 38.68 23.47
CA ARG A 228 -1.25 37.33 23.82
C ARG A 228 -2.29 36.24 23.52
N ALA A 229 -3.55 36.48 23.86
CA ALA A 229 -4.63 35.53 23.60
C ALA A 229 -4.86 35.30 22.11
N SER A 230 -4.82 36.35 21.28
CA SER A 230 -4.96 36.24 19.84
C SER A 230 -3.79 35.52 19.16
N LEU A 231 -2.55 35.70 19.68
CA LEU A 231 -1.38 34.94 19.20
C LEU A 231 -1.52 33.46 19.55
N ILE A 232 -1.86 33.10 20.78
CA ILE A 232 -2.09 31.72 21.20
C ILE A 232 -3.19 31.09 20.36
N ALA A 233 -4.33 31.76 20.17
CA ALA A 233 -5.38 31.27 19.30
C ALA A 233 -4.89 31.04 17.85
N SER A 234 -4.08 31.96 17.31
CA SER A 234 -3.50 31.83 15.98
C SER A 234 -2.57 30.61 15.86
N ILE A 235 -1.73 30.34 16.86
CA ILE A 235 -0.85 29.15 16.90
C ILE A 235 -1.68 27.87 16.98
N LEU A 236 -2.76 27.86 17.74
CA LEU A 236 -3.59 26.67 17.95
C LEU A 236 -4.48 26.34 16.75
N THR A 237 -4.99 27.34 16.02
CA THR A 237 -6.08 27.11 15.06
C THR A 237 -5.79 27.53 13.63
N ASN A 238 -4.89 28.49 13.38
CA ASN A 238 -4.70 29.05 12.05
C ASN A 238 -3.54 28.38 11.31
N ASP A 239 -3.69 28.19 10.00
CA ASP A 239 -2.57 27.89 9.10
C ASP A 239 -1.84 29.18 8.74
N PRO A 240 -0.49 29.16 8.64
CA PRO A 240 0.25 30.33 8.18
C PRO A 240 0.02 30.58 6.69
N PRO A 241 0.11 31.84 6.21
CA PRO A 241 0.07 32.12 4.78
C PRO A 241 1.15 31.34 4.03
N PRO A 242 0.89 30.87 2.80
CA PRO A 242 1.94 30.22 2.00
C PRO A 242 3.18 31.10 1.81
N ILE A 243 4.37 30.52 1.95
CA ILE A 243 5.64 31.24 1.79
C ILE A 243 5.73 31.83 0.37
N THR A 244 5.24 31.11 -0.63
CA THR A 244 5.22 31.52 -2.03
C THR A 244 4.40 32.78 -2.29
N GLN A 245 3.43 33.13 -1.44
CA GLN A 245 2.71 34.40 -1.55
C GLN A 245 3.60 35.63 -1.22
N MET A 246 4.57 35.45 -0.32
CA MET A 246 5.48 36.51 0.11
C MET A 246 6.83 36.47 -0.62
N GLN A 247 7.27 35.29 -0.99
CA GLN A 247 8.50 34.98 -1.70
C GLN A 247 8.23 34.04 -2.88
N PRO A 248 7.79 34.58 -4.05
CA PRO A 248 7.37 33.75 -5.20
C PRO A 248 8.44 32.80 -5.77
N LEU A 249 9.73 33.06 -5.48
CA LEU A 249 10.85 32.22 -5.92
C LEU A 249 11.15 31.07 -4.95
N THR A 250 10.39 30.93 -3.88
CA THR A 250 10.59 29.83 -2.93
C THR A 250 10.19 28.49 -3.59
N PRO A 251 11.06 27.46 -3.55
CA PRO A 251 10.69 26.14 -4.03
C PRO A 251 9.47 25.59 -3.30
N ILE A 252 8.52 25.06 -4.05
CA ILE A 252 7.29 24.48 -3.49
C ILE A 252 7.56 23.36 -2.48
N LEU A 253 8.70 22.68 -2.63
CA LEU A 253 9.16 21.65 -1.70
C LEU A 253 9.53 22.24 -0.34
N LEU A 254 10.20 23.42 -0.29
CA LEU A 254 10.52 24.08 0.97
C LEU A 254 9.24 24.54 1.68
N GLU A 255 8.29 25.11 0.95
CA GLU A 255 6.99 25.51 1.52
C GLU A 255 6.25 24.30 2.12
N ARG A 256 6.20 23.17 1.38
CA ARG A 256 5.59 21.93 1.86
C ARG A 256 6.32 21.37 3.10
N THR A 257 7.64 21.45 3.12
CA THR A 257 8.45 20.98 4.26
C THR A 257 8.15 21.78 5.50
N VAL A 258 8.09 23.12 5.37
CA VAL A 258 7.75 24.02 6.48
C VAL A 258 6.30 23.84 6.91
N LYS A 259 5.36 23.72 5.98
CA LYS A 259 3.95 23.45 6.31
C LYS A 259 3.80 22.17 7.14
N LYS A 260 4.54 21.13 6.81
CA LYS A 260 4.53 19.86 7.56
C LYS A 260 5.13 20.01 8.97
N CYS A 261 6.14 20.86 9.16
CA CYS A 261 6.62 21.18 10.51
C CYS A 261 5.54 21.84 11.36
N LEU A 262 4.74 22.74 10.75
CA LEU A 262 3.74 23.59 11.40
C LEU A 262 2.35 22.93 11.56
N ALA A 263 2.23 21.64 11.30
CA ALA A 263 1.00 20.90 11.58
C ALA A 263 0.65 20.97 13.09
N LYS A 264 -0.65 21.15 13.38
CA LYS A 264 -1.11 21.37 14.77
C LYS A 264 -1.00 20.07 15.58
N ASP A 265 -1.36 18.93 14.99
CA ASP A 265 -1.17 17.63 15.59
C ASP A 265 0.31 17.21 15.47
N PRO A 266 1.00 16.88 16.58
CA PRO A 266 2.37 16.37 16.54
C PRO A 266 2.54 15.13 15.67
N ASP A 267 1.50 14.29 15.53
CA ASP A 267 1.55 13.08 14.70
C ASP A 267 1.57 13.40 13.20
N GLU A 268 1.13 14.58 12.79
CA GLU A 268 1.17 15.04 11.40
C GLU A 268 2.48 15.74 11.01
N ARG A 269 3.36 16.03 11.94
CA ARG A 269 4.67 16.67 11.71
C ARG A 269 5.71 15.66 11.20
N TRP A 270 6.89 16.14 10.90
CA TRP A 270 8.09 15.31 10.78
C TRP A 270 8.29 14.56 12.11
N GLN A 271 8.52 13.24 12.03
CA GLN A 271 8.67 12.44 13.26
C GLN A 271 10.12 12.42 13.77
N SER A 272 11.08 12.84 12.95
CA SER A 272 12.46 13.02 13.38
C SER A 272 13.08 14.28 12.77
N ALA A 273 13.93 14.95 13.55
CA ALA A 273 14.71 16.07 13.04
C ALA A 273 15.76 15.64 12.00
N SER A 274 16.20 14.38 12.03
CA SER A 274 17.11 13.80 11.03
C SER A 274 16.48 13.76 9.64
N ASP A 275 15.19 13.36 9.54
CA ASP A 275 14.47 13.30 8.28
C ASP A 275 14.22 14.70 7.72
N LEU A 276 13.87 15.65 8.59
CA LEU A 276 13.75 17.07 8.22
C LEU A 276 15.08 17.63 7.68
N GLY A 277 16.21 17.35 8.36
CA GLY A 277 17.53 17.78 7.92
C GLY A 277 17.92 17.18 6.57
N SER A 278 17.58 15.93 6.32
CA SER A 278 17.81 15.24 5.04
C SER A 278 16.99 15.84 3.90
N GLU A 279 15.72 16.15 4.16
CA GLU A 279 14.84 16.81 3.19
C GLU A 279 15.36 18.22 2.82
N LEU A 280 15.77 19.00 3.81
CA LEU A 280 16.33 20.33 3.58
C LEU A 280 17.63 20.28 2.74
N ARG A 281 18.53 19.32 2.99
CA ARG A 281 19.73 19.13 2.17
C ARG A 281 19.38 18.78 0.72
N TRP A 282 18.45 17.86 0.54
CA TRP A 282 18.00 17.48 -0.80
C TRP A 282 17.39 18.65 -1.58
N ILE A 283 16.59 19.51 -0.93
CA ILE A 283 16.06 20.74 -1.53
C ILE A 283 17.22 21.70 -1.92
N GLY A 284 18.27 21.79 -1.09
CA GLY A 284 19.45 22.61 -1.37
C GLY A 284 20.23 22.12 -2.59
N GLU A 285 20.44 20.82 -2.70
CA GLU A 285 21.16 20.19 -3.82
C GLU A 285 20.40 20.31 -5.14
N ALA A 286 19.07 20.15 -5.13
CA ALA A 286 18.21 20.29 -6.31
C ALA A 286 18.27 21.71 -6.89
N ASN A 287 18.41 22.74 -6.05
CA ASN A 287 18.51 24.13 -6.49
C ASN A 287 19.92 24.52 -7.01
N SER A 288 20.96 23.80 -6.62
CA SER A 288 22.35 24.09 -7.06
C SER A 288 22.59 23.70 -8.52
N HIS A 289 21.74 22.88 -9.12
CA HIS A 289 21.84 22.43 -10.50
C HIS A 289 21.06 23.27 -11.52
N SER A 290 20.33 24.30 -11.09
CA SER A 290 19.53 25.15 -11.96
C SER A 290 20.22 26.45 -12.43
N ASP A 291 21.42 26.77 -11.95
CA ASP A 291 22.17 27.97 -12.34
C ASP A 291 23.35 27.68 -13.27
N ILE A 292 23.07 27.05 -14.42
CA ILE A 292 23.94 27.22 -15.59
C ILE A 292 23.25 28.17 -16.55
N GLY A 293 23.22 29.44 -16.15
CA GLY A 293 22.84 30.53 -17.02
C GLY A 293 23.88 30.73 -18.11
N TRP A 294 23.49 30.51 -19.35
CA TRP A 294 24.28 30.84 -20.52
C TRP A 294 24.35 32.35 -20.64
N SER A 295 25.43 32.97 -20.14
CA SER A 295 25.83 34.30 -20.49
C SER A 295 26.57 34.27 -21.85
N LYS A 296 26.02 34.97 -22.85
CA LYS A 296 26.66 35.16 -24.15
C LYS A 296 27.97 35.92 -23.97
N PRO A 297 29.13 35.40 -24.46
CA PRO A 297 30.36 36.16 -24.46
C PRO A 297 30.40 37.08 -25.68
N SER A 298 30.82 38.30 -25.44
CA SER A 298 31.15 39.28 -26.50
C SER A 298 32.41 38.86 -27.29
N PRO A 299 32.50 39.11 -28.60
CA PRO A 299 33.57 38.54 -29.42
C PRO A 299 34.87 39.34 -29.22
N ARG A 300 35.85 38.78 -28.51
CA ARG A 300 37.23 39.23 -28.56
C ARG A 300 38.00 38.35 -29.55
N ARG A 301 38.54 38.96 -30.59
CA ARG A 301 39.35 38.27 -31.63
C ARG A 301 40.66 37.75 -31.00
N TRP A 302 40.79 36.45 -30.91
CA TRP A 302 41.98 35.75 -30.50
C TRP A 302 42.63 35.05 -31.72
N GLY A 303 43.96 35.12 -31.81
CA GLY A 303 44.71 34.55 -32.96
C GLY A 303 44.76 33.03 -32.92
N LEU A 304 45.00 32.40 -34.06
CA LEU A 304 45.00 30.96 -34.34
C LEU A 304 45.82 30.12 -33.36
N LEU A 305 46.92 30.65 -32.84
CA LEU A 305 47.83 30.01 -31.88
C LEU A 305 47.19 29.80 -30.50
N HIS A 306 46.27 30.66 -30.10
CA HIS A 306 45.54 30.51 -28.81
C HIS A 306 44.50 29.39 -28.90
N TRP A 307 43.89 29.20 -30.05
CA TRP A 307 42.94 28.12 -30.28
C TRP A 307 43.59 26.73 -30.25
N LEU A 308 44.84 26.64 -30.81
CA LEU A 308 45.59 25.39 -30.76
C LEU A 308 46.01 24.99 -29.35
N ALA A 309 46.41 25.99 -28.54
CA ALA A 309 46.78 25.75 -27.13
C ALA A 309 45.56 25.34 -26.27
N ILE A 310 44.40 25.95 -26.53
CA ILE A 310 43.13 25.61 -25.84
C ILE A 310 42.65 24.24 -26.22
N THR A 311 42.78 23.83 -27.51
CA THR A 311 42.34 22.48 -27.93
C THR A 311 43.25 21.39 -27.35
N ILE A 312 44.55 21.62 -27.27
CA ILE A 312 45.49 20.66 -26.62
C ILE A 312 45.22 20.56 -25.11
N ALA A 313 45.01 21.71 -24.45
CA ALA A 313 44.64 21.72 -23.03
C ALA A 313 43.30 21.06 -22.77
N ALA A 314 42.26 21.33 -23.60
CA ALA A 314 40.97 20.69 -23.47
C ALA A 314 41.02 19.18 -23.71
N ALA A 315 41.81 18.71 -24.70
CA ALA A 315 42.02 17.28 -24.93
C ALA A 315 42.77 16.63 -23.74
N GLY A 316 43.75 17.31 -23.16
CA GLY A 316 44.46 16.85 -21.95
C GLY A 316 43.54 16.76 -20.74
N PHE A 317 42.70 17.75 -20.52
CA PHE A 317 41.69 17.74 -19.45
C PHE A 317 40.58 16.67 -19.71
N ALA A 318 40.18 16.44 -20.96
CA ALA A 318 39.25 15.38 -21.29
C ALA A 318 39.81 13.98 -21.02
N VAL A 319 41.07 13.74 -21.40
CA VAL A 319 41.77 12.48 -21.12
C VAL A 319 42.04 12.32 -19.61
N ALA A 320 42.45 13.37 -18.92
CA ALA A 320 42.63 13.35 -17.46
C ALA A 320 41.30 13.17 -16.73
N GLY A 321 40.20 13.77 -17.22
CA GLY A 321 38.85 13.60 -16.68
C GLY A 321 38.31 12.20 -16.91
N LEU A 322 38.56 11.59 -18.09
CA LEU A 322 38.19 10.20 -18.37
C LEU A 322 39.00 9.21 -17.51
N LEU A 323 40.31 9.47 -17.33
CA LEU A 323 41.15 8.63 -16.46
C LEU A 323 40.77 8.82 -14.98
N ALA A 324 40.54 10.05 -14.53
CA ALA A 324 40.07 10.32 -13.18
C ALA A 324 38.69 9.74 -12.93
N GLY A 325 37.74 9.85 -13.92
CA GLY A 325 36.43 9.21 -13.84
C GLY A 325 36.54 7.68 -13.72
N HIS A 326 37.54 7.06 -14.33
CA HIS A 326 37.77 5.62 -14.23
C HIS A 326 38.41 5.20 -12.89
N PHE A 327 39.19 6.05 -12.26
CA PHE A 327 39.89 5.77 -10.99
C PHE A 327 39.16 6.30 -9.74
N PHE A 328 38.34 7.36 -9.90
CA PHE A 328 37.62 8.01 -8.81
C PHE A 328 36.10 7.93 -8.92
N SER A 329 35.56 7.01 -9.73
CA SER A 329 34.14 6.69 -9.59
C SER A 329 33.94 6.15 -8.17
N PRO A 330 33.22 6.85 -7.27
CA PRO A 330 32.88 6.26 -6.00
C PRO A 330 32.17 4.95 -6.31
N PRO A 331 32.44 3.85 -5.58
CA PRO A 331 31.67 2.63 -5.76
C PRO A 331 30.22 3.05 -5.59
N GLY A 332 29.43 2.97 -6.68
CA GLY A 332 28.04 3.32 -6.66
C GLY A 332 27.43 2.61 -5.47
N SER A 333 26.83 3.36 -4.55
CA SER A 333 26.14 2.79 -3.42
C SER A 333 25.20 1.75 -4.02
N LYS A 334 25.47 0.47 -3.75
CA LYS A 334 24.55 -0.62 -4.12
C LYS A 334 23.28 -0.30 -3.35
N GLN A 335 22.35 0.40 -3.99
CA GLN A 335 21.03 0.53 -3.45
C GLN A 335 20.47 -0.89 -3.36
N THR A 336 20.53 -1.45 -2.17
CA THR A 336 20.01 -2.78 -1.86
C THR A 336 18.50 -2.73 -2.01
N ASP A 337 17.94 -3.72 -2.71
CA ASP A 337 16.50 -3.96 -2.75
C ASP A 337 16.03 -4.28 -1.33
N LEU A 338 15.40 -3.31 -0.67
CA LEU A 338 14.80 -3.51 0.65
C LEU A 338 13.38 -4.05 0.46
N ARG A 339 13.08 -5.18 1.09
CA ARG A 339 11.75 -5.77 1.11
C ARG A 339 11.10 -5.57 2.48
N VAL A 340 9.95 -4.94 2.48
CA VAL A 340 9.18 -4.63 3.69
C VAL A 340 7.82 -5.29 3.59
N SER A 341 7.42 -6.00 4.64
CA SER A 341 6.09 -6.58 4.75
C SER A 341 5.06 -5.51 5.12
N ILE A 342 3.94 -5.51 4.40
CA ILE A 342 2.79 -4.66 4.72
C ILE A 342 1.73 -5.55 5.37
N ASN A 343 1.47 -5.33 6.65
CA ASN A 343 0.46 -6.08 7.39
C ASN A 343 -0.93 -5.54 7.11
N VAL A 344 -1.90 -6.43 6.98
CA VAL A 344 -3.31 -6.08 6.96
C VAL A 344 -3.82 -5.92 8.40
N PRO A 345 -4.83 -5.07 8.66
CA PRO A 345 -5.43 -4.91 9.99
C PRO A 345 -5.95 -6.22 10.57
N ILE A 346 -5.84 -6.39 11.88
CA ILE A 346 -6.33 -7.57 12.60
C ILE A 346 -7.83 -7.74 12.37
N GLY A 347 -8.26 -8.95 12.04
CA GLY A 347 -9.66 -9.26 11.74
C GLY A 347 -10.10 -8.96 10.30
N SER A 348 -9.18 -8.48 9.46
CA SER A 348 -9.41 -8.27 8.04
C SER A 348 -8.49 -9.17 7.21
N HIS A 349 -8.91 -9.52 6.01
CA HIS A 349 -8.09 -10.25 5.04
C HIS A 349 -8.24 -9.66 3.64
N LEU A 350 -7.26 -9.87 2.78
CA LEU A 350 -7.38 -9.44 1.39
C LEU A 350 -8.61 -10.10 0.76
N ALA A 351 -9.45 -9.29 0.14
CA ALA A 351 -10.64 -9.78 -0.57
C ALA A 351 -10.24 -10.66 -1.76
N LEU A 352 -11.24 -11.30 -2.33
CA LEU A 352 -11.15 -12.10 -3.54
C LEU A 352 -10.24 -11.43 -4.58
N ASN A 353 -9.38 -12.21 -5.23
CA ASN A 353 -8.34 -11.77 -6.15
C ASN A 353 -7.21 -10.93 -5.53
N LYS A 354 -7.13 -10.87 -4.18
CA LYS A 354 -6.02 -10.25 -3.42
C LYS A 354 -5.65 -8.85 -3.95
N GLN A 355 -6.65 -8.00 -4.13
CA GLN A 355 -6.53 -6.72 -4.82
C GLN A 355 -5.76 -5.70 -3.99
N ALA A 356 -4.56 -5.36 -4.44
CA ALA A 356 -3.74 -4.30 -3.86
C ALA A 356 -2.99 -3.53 -4.96
N VAL A 357 -3.08 -2.20 -4.96
CA VAL A 357 -2.47 -1.35 -5.99
C VAL A 357 -1.74 -0.16 -5.38
N LEU A 358 -0.51 0.10 -5.85
CA LEU A 358 0.26 1.28 -5.47
C LEU A 358 -0.25 2.53 -6.19
N SER A 359 -0.26 3.64 -5.48
CA SER A 359 -0.44 4.94 -6.14
C SER A 359 0.77 5.25 -7.04
N PRO A 360 0.57 5.90 -8.20
CA PRO A 360 1.67 6.26 -9.10
C PRO A 360 2.81 7.01 -8.44
N ASN A 361 2.51 7.89 -7.47
CA ASN A 361 3.52 8.64 -6.69
C ASN A 361 4.20 7.80 -5.60
N GLY A 362 3.84 6.53 -5.42
CA GLY A 362 4.44 5.62 -4.44
C GLY A 362 4.17 5.96 -2.97
N GLN A 363 3.15 6.76 -2.65
CA GLN A 363 2.85 7.16 -1.27
C GLN A 363 1.81 6.25 -0.60
N PHE A 364 0.96 5.61 -1.38
CA PHE A 364 -0.17 4.83 -0.89
C PHE A 364 -0.24 3.45 -1.52
N ALA A 365 -0.70 2.47 -0.75
CA ALA A 365 -1.19 1.21 -1.26
C ALA A 365 -2.70 1.12 -0.97
N ALA A 366 -3.52 1.04 -2.01
CA ALA A 366 -4.94 0.78 -1.88
C ALA A 366 -5.18 -0.73 -1.87
N MET A 367 -6.01 -1.20 -0.95
CA MET A 367 -6.33 -2.62 -0.76
C MET A 367 -7.83 -2.79 -0.67
N VAL A 368 -8.35 -3.88 -1.22
CA VAL A 368 -9.71 -4.34 -0.93
C VAL A 368 -9.62 -5.38 0.17
N LEU A 369 -10.07 -5.03 1.36
CA LEU A 369 -10.13 -5.96 2.49
C LEU A 369 -11.57 -6.37 2.77
N ALA A 370 -11.74 -7.62 3.16
CA ALA A 370 -12.97 -8.16 3.70
C ALA A 370 -12.88 -8.24 5.22
N ASP A 371 -13.95 -7.90 5.91
CA ASP A 371 -14.13 -8.12 7.35
C ASP A 371 -14.52 -9.59 7.64
N ALA A 372 -14.75 -9.89 8.92
CA ALA A 372 -15.14 -11.23 9.37
C ALA A 372 -16.47 -11.68 8.76
N GLU A 373 -17.36 -10.75 8.42
CA GLU A 373 -18.66 -10.98 7.78
C GLU A 373 -18.55 -11.05 6.24
N GLY A 374 -17.34 -10.98 5.67
CA GLY A 374 -17.08 -11.05 4.23
C GLY A 374 -17.45 -9.77 3.47
N LYS A 375 -17.75 -8.68 4.17
CA LYS A 375 -18.06 -7.39 3.56
C LYS A 375 -16.78 -6.72 3.09
N THR A 376 -16.66 -6.49 1.79
CA THR A 376 -15.46 -5.87 1.21
C THR A 376 -15.53 -4.35 1.29
N ARG A 377 -14.37 -3.72 1.54
CA ARG A 377 -14.20 -2.27 1.57
C ARG A 377 -12.80 -1.89 1.10
N LEU A 378 -12.65 -0.69 0.55
CA LEU A 378 -11.35 -0.11 0.27
C LEU A 378 -10.66 0.33 1.56
N TRP A 379 -9.37 0.02 1.63
CA TRP A 379 -8.46 0.49 2.67
C TRP A 379 -7.27 1.17 2.03
N ILE A 380 -6.80 2.23 2.64
CA ILE A 380 -5.57 2.91 2.24
C ILE A 380 -4.51 2.67 3.28
N HIS A 381 -3.41 2.08 2.85
CA HIS A 381 -2.19 1.98 3.63
C HIS A 381 -1.25 3.11 3.22
N ARG A 382 -0.93 3.97 4.15
CA ARG A 382 0.07 5.03 3.95
C ARG A 382 1.46 4.43 4.13
N LEU A 383 2.27 4.42 3.06
CA LEU A 383 3.60 3.82 3.07
C LEU A 383 4.59 4.60 3.93
N ASP A 384 4.35 5.91 4.12
CA ASP A 384 5.15 6.79 4.97
C ASP A 384 4.88 6.60 6.48
N ARG A 385 3.71 6.06 6.85
CA ARG A 385 3.29 5.93 8.26
C ARG A 385 3.08 4.48 8.72
N GLY A 386 3.05 3.53 7.80
CA GLY A 386 2.80 2.12 8.11
C GLY A 386 1.40 1.82 8.66
N THR A 387 0.43 2.72 8.46
CA THR A 387 -0.95 2.58 8.98
C THR A 387 -1.95 2.38 7.85
N ALA A 388 -2.92 1.49 8.05
CA ALA A 388 -4.03 1.26 7.14
C ALA A 388 -5.33 1.81 7.72
N GLN A 389 -6.13 2.49 6.89
CA GLN A 389 -7.42 3.06 7.27
C GLN A 389 -8.49 2.70 6.23
N PRO A 390 -9.74 2.37 6.67
CA PRO A 390 -10.83 2.11 5.75
C PRO A 390 -11.31 3.42 5.12
N ILE A 391 -11.73 3.36 3.86
CA ILE A 391 -12.40 4.49 3.20
C ILE A 391 -13.90 4.32 3.39
N PRO A 392 -14.61 5.29 3.99
CA PRO A 392 -16.06 5.25 4.13
C PRO A 392 -16.77 5.15 2.75
N GLU A 393 -18.00 4.64 2.71
CA GLU A 393 -18.86 4.55 1.52
C GLU A 393 -18.28 3.73 0.34
N THR A 394 -17.31 2.86 0.63
CA THR A 394 -16.68 1.98 -0.38
C THR A 394 -17.07 0.51 -0.20
N ASP A 395 -18.19 0.25 0.46
CA ASP A 395 -18.70 -1.11 0.66
C ASP A 395 -18.96 -1.80 -0.69
N GLY A 396 -18.53 -3.05 -0.79
CA GLY A 396 -18.64 -3.82 -2.03
C GLY A 396 -17.62 -3.45 -3.10
N ALA A 397 -16.54 -2.76 -2.75
CA ALA A 397 -15.50 -2.35 -3.67
C ALA A 397 -14.76 -3.53 -4.32
N LEU A 398 -14.43 -3.35 -5.60
CA LEU A 398 -13.71 -4.29 -6.46
C LEU A 398 -12.77 -3.55 -7.40
N GLU A 399 -11.70 -4.22 -7.87
CA GLU A 399 -10.85 -3.78 -8.99
C GLU A 399 -10.40 -2.32 -8.89
N PRO A 400 -9.72 -1.89 -7.80
CA PRO A 400 -9.30 -0.51 -7.64
C PRO A 400 -8.17 -0.14 -8.62
N PHE A 401 -8.19 1.10 -9.10
CA PHE A 401 -7.11 1.66 -9.92
C PHE A 401 -6.98 3.17 -9.72
N TRP A 402 -5.76 3.66 -9.78
CA TRP A 402 -5.45 5.06 -9.52
C TRP A 402 -5.56 5.95 -10.76
N SER A 403 -5.85 7.24 -10.52
CA SER A 403 -5.57 8.29 -11.50
C SER A 403 -4.04 8.50 -11.61
N PRO A 404 -3.52 8.93 -12.78
CA PRO A 404 -2.08 9.12 -12.98
C PRO A 404 -1.43 10.14 -12.05
N ASP A 405 -2.20 11.12 -11.56
CA ASP A 405 -1.78 12.15 -10.60
C ASP A 405 -1.90 11.72 -9.13
N SER A 406 -2.40 10.50 -8.88
CA SER A 406 -2.64 9.95 -7.53
C SER A 406 -3.67 10.73 -6.70
N GLN A 407 -4.49 11.58 -7.33
CA GLN A 407 -5.52 12.36 -6.62
C GLN A 407 -6.84 11.62 -6.48
N PHE A 408 -7.07 10.61 -7.32
CA PHE A 408 -8.30 9.84 -7.33
C PHE A 408 -8.01 8.33 -7.33
N LEU A 409 -8.85 7.59 -6.62
CA LEU A 409 -8.87 6.13 -6.65
C LEU A 409 -10.23 5.68 -7.19
N ALA A 410 -10.25 5.12 -8.39
CA ALA A 410 -11.45 4.55 -8.97
C ALA A 410 -11.60 3.08 -8.55
N PHE A 411 -12.84 2.62 -8.47
CA PHE A 411 -13.17 1.24 -8.11
C PHE A 411 -14.56 0.88 -8.62
N PHE A 412 -14.79 -0.39 -8.83
CA PHE A 412 -16.12 -0.91 -9.15
C PHE A 412 -16.83 -1.37 -7.89
N THR A 413 -18.14 -1.56 -8.01
CA THR A 413 -18.96 -2.13 -6.95
C THR A 413 -19.77 -3.31 -7.48
N PHE A 414 -20.19 -4.19 -6.59
CA PHE A 414 -21.14 -5.26 -6.94
C PHE A 414 -22.50 -4.74 -7.44
N GLU A 415 -22.83 -3.48 -7.14
CA GLU A 415 -24.01 -2.79 -7.69
C GLU A 415 -23.81 -2.35 -9.15
N LYS A 416 -22.74 -2.80 -9.82
CA LYS A 416 -22.38 -2.47 -11.20
C LYS A 416 -22.18 -0.98 -11.43
N LYS A 417 -21.56 -0.30 -10.49
CA LYS A 417 -21.17 1.10 -10.61
C LYS A 417 -19.65 1.23 -10.64
N LEU A 418 -19.18 2.12 -11.48
CA LEU A 418 -17.85 2.68 -11.38
C LEU A 418 -17.92 3.92 -10.50
N LYS A 419 -17.18 3.92 -9.41
CA LYS A 419 -17.07 5.02 -8.46
C LYS A 419 -15.62 5.50 -8.37
N LYS A 420 -15.40 6.70 -7.84
CA LYS A 420 -14.08 7.23 -7.51
C LYS A 420 -14.09 7.88 -6.13
N VAL A 421 -12.97 7.75 -5.42
CA VAL A 421 -12.66 8.47 -4.18
C VAL A 421 -11.84 9.70 -4.55
N ILE A 422 -12.18 10.85 -4.02
CA ILE A 422 -11.41 12.09 -4.11
C ILE A 422 -10.53 12.17 -2.86
N PHE A 423 -9.20 12.13 -3.02
CA PHE A 423 -8.29 12.05 -1.88
C PHE A 423 -8.17 13.33 -1.06
N SER A 424 -8.54 14.48 -1.63
CA SER A 424 -8.47 15.76 -0.93
C SER A 424 -9.48 15.91 0.21
N ASP A 425 -10.65 15.24 0.10
CA ASP A 425 -11.75 15.36 1.06
C ASP A 425 -12.42 14.02 1.43
N GLY A 426 -11.94 12.92 0.84
CA GLY A 426 -12.48 11.58 1.08
C GLY A 426 -13.84 11.29 0.45
N THR A 427 -14.36 12.20 -0.39
CA THR A 427 -15.69 12.06 -1.00
C THR A 427 -15.71 10.93 -2.03
N VAL A 428 -16.78 10.12 -2.01
CA VAL A 428 -17.04 9.06 -2.99
C VAL A 428 -18.07 9.54 -4.02
N GLN A 429 -17.72 9.49 -5.29
CA GLN A 429 -18.59 9.90 -6.41
C GLN A 429 -18.82 8.75 -7.38
N THR A 430 -20.08 8.59 -7.87
CA THR A 430 -20.38 7.67 -8.96
C THR A 430 -19.95 8.31 -10.29
N VAL A 431 -19.16 7.56 -11.08
CA VAL A 431 -18.75 7.96 -12.42
C VAL A 431 -19.79 7.50 -13.44
N CYS A 432 -20.15 6.21 -13.42
CA CYS A 432 -21.16 5.66 -14.34
C CYS A 432 -21.71 4.33 -13.83
N ASP A 433 -22.83 3.89 -14.42
CA ASP A 433 -23.27 2.52 -14.37
C ASP A 433 -22.54 1.68 -15.41
N THR A 434 -22.08 0.48 -15.04
CA THR A 434 -21.36 -0.43 -15.95
C THR A 434 -22.28 -1.36 -16.74
N GLY A 435 -23.61 -1.17 -16.61
CA GLY A 435 -24.64 -1.85 -17.39
C GLY A 435 -25.28 -3.05 -16.71
N THR A 436 -26.23 -3.67 -17.42
CA THR A 436 -27.05 -4.80 -16.96
C THR A 436 -26.49 -6.11 -17.53
N GLY A 437 -25.55 -6.72 -16.97
CA GLY A 437 -24.99 -8.01 -17.38
C GLY A 437 -24.49 -8.78 -16.17
N ILE A 438 -24.19 -10.05 -16.34
CA ILE A 438 -23.74 -10.93 -15.27
C ILE A 438 -22.27 -10.72 -14.97
N GLU A 439 -21.49 -10.34 -15.97
CA GLU A 439 -20.04 -10.19 -15.81
C GLU A 439 -19.66 -9.03 -14.90
N LEU A 440 -18.73 -9.29 -13.99
CA LEU A 440 -18.03 -8.27 -13.23
C LEU A 440 -17.00 -7.58 -14.11
N PRO A 441 -16.66 -6.32 -13.82
CA PRO A 441 -15.56 -5.66 -14.49
C PRO A 441 -14.23 -6.39 -14.26
N TYR A 442 -13.44 -6.51 -15.30
CA TYR A 442 -12.09 -7.06 -15.28
C TYR A 442 -11.06 -5.93 -15.41
N GLY A 443 -10.98 -5.11 -14.36
CA GLY A 443 -10.04 -4.02 -14.25
C GLY A 443 -10.39 -2.76 -15.02
N GLY A 444 -9.72 -1.68 -14.65
CA GLY A 444 -9.79 -0.38 -15.27
C GLY A 444 -8.44 0.33 -15.24
N THR A 445 -8.30 1.35 -16.06
CA THR A 445 -7.12 2.20 -16.15
C THR A 445 -7.53 3.62 -16.46
N TRP A 446 -6.69 4.58 -16.09
CA TRP A 446 -6.98 6.01 -16.21
C TRP A 446 -5.83 6.73 -16.94
N SER A 447 -6.13 7.42 -18.04
CA SER A 447 -5.15 8.17 -18.82
C SER A 447 -4.87 9.56 -18.24
N ARG A 448 -3.74 10.15 -18.64
CA ARG A 448 -3.43 11.57 -18.35
C ARG A 448 -4.39 12.55 -19.03
N ASP A 449 -5.02 12.13 -20.13
CA ASP A 449 -5.98 12.93 -20.92
C ASP A 449 -7.41 12.80 -20.39
N ALA A 450 -7.58 12.43 -19.13
CA ALA A 450 -8.86 12.29 -18.45
C ALA A 450 -9.84 11.32 -19.14
N VAL A 451 -9.36 10.15 -19.56
CA VAL A 451 -10.16 9.04 -20.06
C VAL A 451 -9.99 7.85 -19.13
N ILE A 452 -11.09 7.26 -18.69
CA ILE A 452 -11.10 5.95 -18.01
C ILE A 452 -11.46 4.90 -19.05
N VAL A 453 -10.67 3.83 -19.11
CA VAL A 453 -10.98 2.62 -19.88
C VAL A 453 -11.13 1.44 -18.92
N PHE A 454 -12.16 0.64 -19.14
CA PHE A 454 -12.41 -0.56 -18.35
C PHE A 454 -12.93 -1.72 -19.21
N SER A 455 -12.79 -2.92 -18.69
CA SER A 455 -13.22 -4.14 -19.37
C SER A 455 -14.46 -4.73 -18.71
N LEU A 456 -15.37 -5.24 -19.53
CA LEU A 456 -16.50 -6.08 -19.15
C LEU A 456 -16.35 -7.50 -19.77
N GLY A 457 -15.13 -8.02 -19.80
CA GLY A 457 -14.85 -9.38 -20.27
C GLY A 457 -15.24 -9.61 -21.72
N SER A 458 -16.09 -10.58 -21.98
CA SER A 458 -16.60 -10.94 -23.31
C SER A 458 -17.40 -9.81 -23.98
N ARG A 459 -17.92 -8.85 -23.20
CA ARG A 459 -18.65 -7.67 -23.73
C ARG A 459 -17.71 -6.59 -24.28
N GLY A 460 -16.40 -6.72 -24.06
CA GLY A 460 -15.37 -5.87 -24.61
C GLY A 460 -14.93 -4.73 -23.69
N LEU A 461 -14.25 -3.76 -24.30
CA LEU A 461 -13.69 -2.58 -23.65
C LEU A 461 -14.64 -1.39 -23.77
N TYR A 462 -14.70 -0.59 -22.70
CA TYR A 462 -15.50 0.63 -22.61
C TYR A 462 -14.65 1.80 -22.18
N ARG A 463 -15.00 3.01 -22.64
CA ARG A 463 -14.40 4.26 -22.19
C ARG A 463 -15.46 5.19 -21.59
N VAL A 464 -15.05 6.00 -20.61
CA VAL A 464 -15.91 7.01 -19.97
C VAL A 464 -15.06 8.18 -19.47
N SER A 465 -15.66 9.37 -19.41
CA SER A 465 -15.01 10.52 -18.76
C SER A 465 -14.97 10.35 -17.24
N PRO A 466 -13.89 10.73 -16.54
CA PRO A 466 -13.87 10.74 -15.07
C PRO A 466 -14.92 11.66 -14.44
N SER A 467 -15.43 12.65 -15.17
CA SER A 467 -16.53 13.51 -14.72
C SER A 467 -17.89 12.84 -14.76
N GLY A 468 -17.97 11.64 -15.34
CA GLY A 468 -19.19 10.88 -15.49
C GLY A 468 -19.75 10.86 -16.91
N GLY A 469 -20.81 10.10 -17.09
CA GLY A 469 -21.50 9.96 -18.37
C GLY A 469 -21.85 8.52 -18.72
N THR A 470 -22.38 8.33 -19.93
CA THR A 470 -22.67 6.99 -20.46
C THR A 470 -21.40 6.36 -21.01
N PRO A 471 -21.02 5.14 -20.59
CA PRO A 471 -19.86 4.45 -21.15
C PRO A 471 -20.05 4.16 -22.63
N GLU A 472 -18.99 4.41 -23.41
CA GLU A 472 -18.94 4.13 -24.85
C GLU A 472 -18.12 2.86 -25.09
N ARG A 473 -18.64 1.93 -25.87
CA ARG A 473 -17.91 0.73 -26.26
C ARG A 473 -16.80 1.07 -27.25
N ILE A 474 -15.59 0.57 -26.97
CA ILE A 474 -14.47 0.62 -27.92
C ILE A 474 -14.69 -0.53 -28.90
N SER A 475 -14.74 -0.21 -30.22
CA SER A 475 -15.05 -1.18 -31.29
C SER A 475 -13.86 -2.10 -31.58
N VAL A 476 -13.57 -3.01 -30.66
CA VAL A 476 -12.54 -4.04 -30.80
C VAL A 476 -13.14 -5.37 -30.39
N GLU A 477 -13.07 -6.36 -31.30
CA GLU A 477 -13.53 -7.72 -31.03
C GLU A 477 -12.50 -8.49 -30.21
N GLY A 478 -12.92 -9.15 -29.15
CA GLY A 478 -12.10 -10.01 -28.30
C GLY A 478 -12.53 -9.98 -26.83
N ASN A 479 -12.13 -11.03 -26.10
CA ASN A 479 -12.27 -11.11 -24.65
C ASN A 479 -11.01 -10.51 -24.00
N TYR A 480 -11.02 -9.18 -23.88
CA TYR A 480 -9.90 -8.41 -23.36
C TYR A 480 -10.13 -8.04 -21.91
N ARG A 481 -9.12 -8.27 -21.06
CA ARG A 481 -9.18 -8.04 -19.62
C ARG A 481 -8.01 -7.18 -19.14
N TRP A 482 -8.15 -6.51 -18.01
CA TRP A 482 -7.13 -5.74 -17.28
C TRP A 482 -6.38 -4.73 -18.14
N PRO A 483 -7.09 -3.74 -18.65
CA PRO A 483 -6.47 -2.69 -19.45
C PRO A 483 -5.43 -1.91 -18.64
N ASP A 484 -4.35 -1.47 -19.30
CA ASP A 484 -3.29 -0.62 -18.73
C ASP A 484 -2.81 0.38 -19.76
N PHE A 485 -2.91 1.68 -19.48
CA PHE A 485 -2.49 2.71 -20.42
C PHE A 485 -0.98 2.72 -20.63
N LEU A 486 -0.57 2.84 -21.90
CA LEU A 486 0.78 3.20 -22.24
C LEU A 486 1.01 4.71 -22.03
N PRO A 487 2.27 5.17 -21.91
CA PRO A 487 2.60 6.57 -21.63
C PRO A 487 2.07 7.57 -22.66
N ASP A 488 1.77 7.13 -23.89
CA ASP A 488 1.22 7.95 -24.97
C ASP A 488 -0.26 8.34 -24.76
N GLY A 489 -0.94 7.71 -23.78
CA GLY A 489 -2.35 7.95 -23.49
C GLY A 489 -3.34 7.50 -24.57
N GLN A 490 -2.84 6.85 -25.66
CA GLN A 490 -3.67 6.43 -26.80
C GLN A 490 -3.72 4.91 -26.95
N HIS A 491 -2.70 4.20 -26.51
CA HIS A 491 -2.65 2.74 -26.54
C HIS A 491 -2.85 2.18 -25.14
N ILE A 492 -3.51 1.05 -25.09
CA ILE A 492 -3.74 0.27 -23.87
C ILE A 492 -3.23 -1.16 -24.06
N LEU A 493 -2.52 -1.69 -23.07
CA LEU A 493 -2.20 -3.10 -22.98
C LEU A 493 -3.41 -3.84 -22.43
N VAL A 494 -3.71 -5.00 -22.98
CA VAL A 494 -4.81 -5.86 -22.53
C VAL A 494 -4.37 -7.32 -22.56
N LEU A 495 -4.88 -8.12 -21.64
CA LEU A 495 -4.78 -9.57 -21.72
C LEU A 495 -5.96 -10.11 -22.54
N SER A 496 -5.67 -10.82 -23.64
CA SER A 496 -6.66 -11.62 -24.36
C SER A 496 -6.78 -13.00 -23.71
N VAL A 497 -8.00 -13.44 -23.46
CA VAL A 497 -8.30 -14.74 -22.85
C VAL A 497 -9.03 -15.62 -23.88
N GLY A 498 -8.66 -16.89 -23.96
CA GLY A 498 -9.18 -17.86 -24.94
C GLY A 498 -8.15 -18.22 -26.02
N THR A 499 -8.62 -18.63 -27.20
CA THR A 499 -7.77 -19.00 -28.34
C THR A 499 -6.90 -17.82 -28.76
N GLY A 500 -5.56 -18.00 -28.72
CA GLY A 500 -4.63 -16.91 -29.00
C GLY A 500 -4.37 -16.00 -27.80
N SER A 501 -4.43 -16.55 -26.56
CA SER A 501 -4.14 -15.81 -25.33
C SER A 501 -2.78 -15.10 -25.39
N GLY A 502 -2.71 -13.91 -24.83
CA GLY A 502 -1.49 -13.11 -24.83
C GLY A 502 -1.76 -11.65 -24.47
N ILE A 503 -0.70 -10.86 -24.41
CA ILE A 503 -0.79 -9.42 -24.25
C ILE A 503 -0.85 -8.75 -25.61
N PHE A 504 -1.84 -7.88 -25.76
CA PHE A 504 -2.08 -7.10 -26.97
C PHE A 504 -2.09 -5.60 -26.64
N ALA A 505 -1.70 -4.80 -27.62
CA ALA A 505 -1.89 -3.36 -27.60
C ALA A 505 -3.11 -2.99 -28.46
N VAL A 506 -4.03 -2.26 -27.88
CA VAL A 506 -5.26 -1.77 -28.49
C VAL A 506 -5.20 -0.24 -28.55
N SER A 507 -5.49 0.33 -29.72
CA SER A 507 -5.56 1.78 -29.92
C SER A 507 -6.97 2.31 -29.65
N LEU A 508 -7.07 3.44 -28.95
CA LEU A 508 -8.34 4.16 -28.79
C LEU A 508 -8.81 4.86 -30.08
N GLN A 509 -7.94 4.96 -31.11
CA GLN A 509 -8.24 5.58 -32.40
C GLN A 509 -8.66 4.58 -33.47
N GLY A 510 -8.79 3.29 -33.14
CA GLY A 510 -9.26 2.25 -34.05
C GLY A 510 -8.18 1.65 -34.95
N GLU A 511 -6.90 1.79 -34.61
CA GLU A 511 -5.83 1.07 -35.28
C GLU A 511 -5.94 -0.45 -35.05
N PRO A 512 -5.36 -1.28 -35.94
CA PRO A 512 -5.38 -2.71 -35.73
C PRO A 512 -4.70 -3.16 -34.45
N VAL A 513 -5.30 -4.13 -33.75
CA VAL A 513 -4.76 -4.74 -32.54
C VAL A 513 -3.42 -5.39 -32.82
N ARG A 514 -2.40 -5.11 -31.99
CA ARG A 514 -1.05 -5.64 -32.13
C ARG A 514 -0.74 -6.63 -31.01
N SER A 515 -0.21 -7.80 -31.36
CA SER A 515 0.31 -8.76 -30.38
C SER A 515 1.65 -8.26 -29.83
N VAL A 516 1.76 -8.17 -28.49
CA VAL A 516 2.95 -7.73 -27.77
C VAL A 516 3.69 -8.90 -27.15
N LEU A 517 2.97 -9.74 -26.39
CA LEU A 517 3.51 -10.94 -25.75
C LEU A 517 2.55 -12.11 -26.02
N PRO A 518 2.82 -12.96 -26.98
CA PRO A 518 1.98 -14.13 -27.26
C PRO A 518 2.11 -15.17 -26.13
N ASN A 519 1.10 -16.00 -25.99
CA ASN A 519 1.05 -17.12 -25.04
C ASN A 519 1.31 -16.69 -23.57
N GLN A 520 0.77 -15.52 -23.18
CA GLN A 520 0.83 -14.99 -21.85
C GLN A 520 -0.52 -15.14 -21.16
N SER A 521 -0.53 -15.67 -19.93
CA SER A 521 -1.73 -15.90 -19.13
C SER A 521 -1.92 -14.89 -17.99
N SER A 522 -0.92 -14.07 -17.67
CA SER A 522 -1.04 -12.98 -16.70
C SER A 522 -1.07 -11.63 -17.42
N PRO A 523 -1.77 -10.62 -16.88
CA PRO A 523 -1.73 -9.28 -17.42
C PRO A 523 -0.32 -8.70 -17.33
N ALA A 524 0.01 -7.79 -18.24
CA ALA A 524 1.23 -7.01 -18.20
C ALA A 524 0.94 -5.57 -17.82
N ARG A 525 1.86 -4.96 -17.07
CA ARG A 525 1.84 -3.55 -16.68
C ARG A 525 3.06 -2.84 -17.25
N TYR A 526 2.84 -1.64 -17.76
CA TYR A 526 3.96 -0.78 -18.12
C TYR A 526 4.62 -0.19 -16.88
N ALA A 527 5.94 -0.20 -16.83
CA ALA A 527 6.75 0.40 -15.78
C ALA A 527 7.87 1.25 -16.37
N ASP A 528 7.96 2.53 -15.95
CA ASP A 528 9.07 3.40 -16.33
C ASP A 528 10.42 2.80 -15.87
N PRO A 529 11.47 2.97 -16.65
CA PRO A 529 11.64 3.70 -17.90
C PRO A 529 11.58 2.85 -19.19
N GLY A 530 10.55 2.04 -19.39
CA GLY A 530 10.39 1.23 -20.63
C GLY A 530 10.51 -0.27 -20.39
N TYR A 531 9.75 -0.77 -19.41
CA TYR A 531 9.64 -2.21 -19.13
C TYR A 531 8.19 -2.65 -19.09
N LEU A 532 7.96 -3.89 -19.50
CA LEU A 532 6.74 -4.62 -19.20
C LEU A 532 6.99 -5.52 -18.00
N LEU A 533 6.17 -5.41 -16.97
CA LEU A 533 6.13 -6.32 -15.84
C LEU A 533 5.00 -7.32 -16.04
N PHE A 534 5.28 -8.60 -15.91
CA PHE A 534 4.29 -9.68 -16.03
C PHE A 534 4.75 -10.91 -15.25
N ALA A 535 3.79 -11.69 -14.74
CA ALA A 535 4.10 -12.94 -14.06
C ALA A 535 4.23 -14.10 -15.06
N ARG A 536 5.28 -14.92 -14.94
CA ARG A 536 5.48 -16.15 -15.69
C ARG A 536 6.31 -17.15 -14.89
N GLY A 537 5.85 -18.40 -14.81
CA GLY A 537 6.60 -19.46 -14.13
C GLY A 537 6.87 -19.19 -12.66
N GLY A 538 5.92 -18.59 -11.93
CA GLY A 538 6.07 -18.23 -10.51
C GLY A 538 7.01 -17.05 -10.27
N ASN A 539 7.49 -16.39 -11.29
CA ASN A 539 8.36 -15.23 -11.21
C ASN A 539 7.68 -14.00 -11.80
N LEU A 540 7.93 -12.85 -11.20
CA LEU A 540 7.68 -11.58 -11.85
C LEU A 540 8.86 -11.25 -12.75
N LEU A 541 8.59 -11.04 -14.03
CA LEU A 541 9.55 -10.71 -15.04
C LEU A 541 9.43 -9.25 -15.46
N ALA A 542 10.55 -8.62 -15.75
CA ALA A 542 10.63 -7.33 -16.40
C ALA A 542 11.26 -7.52 -17.78
N GLN A 543 10.59 -7.09 -18.83
CA GLN A 543 11.08 -7.17 -20.20
C GLN A 543 11.17 -5.78 -20.82
N PRO A 544 12.31 -5.40 -21.43
CA PRO A 544 12.45 -4.14 -22.11
C PRO A 544 11.39 -3.98 -23.19
N PHE A 545 10.74 -2.84 -23.25
CA PHE A 545 9.62 -2.55 -24.13
C PHE A 545 9.70 -1.12 -24.66
N ASP A 546 9.53 -0.94 -25.94
CA ASP A 546 9.42 0.35 -26.59
C ASP A 546 7.95 0.68 -26.87
N PRO A 547 7.36 1.67 -26.19
CA PRO A 547 5.97 2.06 -26.39
C PRO A 547 5.70 2.72 -27.75
N LEU A 548 6.72 3.22 -28.45
CA LEU A 548 6.54 3.85 -29.78
C LEU A 548 6.37 2.81 -30.89
N VAL A 549 7.03 1.68 -30.76
CA VAL A 549 6.91 0.58 -31.74
C VAL A 549 5.99 -0.54 -31.27
N LEU A 550 5.44 -0.44 -30.05
CA LEU A 550 4.57 -1.41 -29.39
C LEU A 550 5.18 -2.81 -29.36
N GLY A 551 6.48 -2.89 -29.06
CA GLY A 551 7.23 -4.13 -29.15
C GLY A 551 8.27 -4.29 -28.06
N THR A 552 8.59 -5.56 -27.73
CA THR A 552 9.67 -5.89 -26.79
C THR A 552 11.02 -5.78 -27.47
N THR A 553 12.00 -5.21 -26.76
CA THR A 553 13.34 -4.90 -27.33
C THR A 553 14.46 -5.74 -26.73
N GLY A 554 14.17 -6.64 -25.80
CA GLY A 554 15.17 -7.48 -25.13
C GLY A 554 14.55 -8.69 -24.43
N SER A 555 15.41 -9.46 -23.76
CA SER A 555 14.98 -10.64 -23.00
C SER A 555 14.37 -10.25 -21.65
N ALA A 556 13.41 -11.04 -21.17
CA ALA A 556 12.81 -10.88 -19.88
C ALA A 556 13.78 -11.30 -18.76
N VAL A 557 13.83 -10.52 -17.68
CA VAL A 557 14.69 -10.73 -16.49
C VAL A 557 13.79 -10.90 -15.28
N SER A 558 14.08 -11.89 -14.42
CA SER A 558 13.35 -12.09 -13.16
C SER A 558 13.69 -11.01 -12.15
N VAL A 559 12.65 -10.30 -11.68
CA VAL A 559 12.77 -9.22 -10.67
C VAL A 559 12.20 -9.59 -9.32
N ALA A 560 11.30 -10.58 -9.26
CA ALA A 560 10.80 -11.15 -8.01
C ALA A 560 10.41 -12.62 -8.22
N GLU A 561 10.48 -13.38 -7.13
CA GLU A 561 10.02 -14.77 -7.06
C GLU A 561 8.67 -14.83 -6.32
N SER A 562 7.92 -15.91 -6.53
CA SER A 562 6.63 -16.18 -5.86
C SER A 562 5.50 -15.21 -6.22
N ALA A 563 5.54 -14.63 -7.43
CA ALA A 563 4.40 -13.88 -7.94
C ALA A 563 3.28 -14.84 -8.39
N GLU A 564 2.10 -14.72 -7.79
CA GLU A 564 0.91 -15.41 -8.31
C GLU A 564 0.58 -14.94 -9.73
N PRO A 565 0.13 -15.81 -10.62
CA PRO A 565 -0.47 -15.39 -11.87
C PRO A 565 -1.84 -14.76 -11.57
N GLY A 566 -1.95 -13.44 -11.67
CA GLY A 566 -3.19 -12.74 -11.42
C GLY A 566 -3.08 -11.25 -11.71
N PRO A 567 -4.21 -10.54 -11.88
CA PRO A 567 -4.21 -9.14 -12.29
C PRO A 567 -3.63 -8.21 -11.23
N PHE A 568 -3.64 -8.61 -9.96
CA PHE A 568 -3.20 -7.81 -8.83
C PHE A 568 -2.04 -8.45 -8.06
N SER A 569 -1.39 -9.45 -8.64
CA SER A 569 -0.22 -10.09 -8.02
C SER A 569 0.96 -9.13 -7.82
N PHE A 570 0.94 -8.02 -8.54
CA PHE A 570 1.93 -6.96 -8.40
C PHE A 570 1.37 -5.59 -8.82
N SER A 571 1.98 -4.54 -8.31
CA SER A 571 1.73 -3.16 -8.73
C SER A 571 3.03 -2.38 -8.63
N ALA A 572 3.38 -1.64 -9.67
CA ALA A 572 4.57 -0.81 -9.71
C ALA A 572 4.22 0.68 -9.62
N ALA A 573 5.09 1.45 -8.98
CA ALA A 573 4.99 2.91 -8.89
C ALA A 573 6.32 3.57 -9.29
N GLN A 574 6.31 4.89 -9.40
CA GLN A 574 7.52 5.67 -9.67
C GLN A 574 8.60 5.41 -8.60
N GLY A 575 9.86 5.65 -8.96
CA GLY A 575 10.99 5.47 -8.04
C GLY A 575 11.41 4.02 -7.80
N GLY A 576 10.93 3.05 -8.61
CA GLY A 576 11.31 1.64 -8.50
C GLY A 576 10.60 0.89 -7.37
N LEU A 577 9.49 1.42 -6.86
CA LEU A 577 8.64 0.73 -5.90
C LEU A 577 7.84 -0.38 -6.59
N LEU A 578 7.77 -1.53 -5.95
CA LEU A 578 7.02 -2.69 -6.42
C LEU A 578 6.29 -3.34 -5.24
N LEU A 579 4.98 -3.40 -5.30
CA LEU A 579 4.16 -4.16 -4.38
C LEU A 579 3.92 -5.55 -4.97
N LEU A 580 4.17 -6.57 -4.18
CA LEU A 580 3.93 -7.97 -4.51
C LEU A 580 2.87 -8.53 -3.59
N VAL A 581 1.91 -9.23 -4.16
CA VAL A 581 0.94 -10.03 -3.42
C VAL A 581 1.45 -11.46 -3.38
N GLN A 582 1.66 -11.98 -2.18
CA GLN A 582 2.13 -13.35 -2.02
C GLN A 582 0.98 -14.35 -2.08
N ALA A 583 1.21 -15.47 -2.74
CA ALA A 583 0.34 -16.63 -2.69
C ALA A 583 0.31 -17.18 -1.27
N SER A 584 -0.87 -17.33 -0.69
CA SER A 584 -1.03 -18.07 0.55
C SER A 584 -1.00 -19.56 0.24
N LYS A 585 -0.05 -20.29 0.82
CA LYS A 585 -0.08 -21.74 0.76
C LYS A 585 -1.32 -22.24 1.49
N THR A 586 -1.92 -23.28 0.96
CA THR A 586 -3.09 -23.95 1.52
C THR A 586 -2.75 -25.38 1.88
N GLN A 587 -3.59 -26.00 2.66
CA GLN A 587 -3.46 -27.38 3.10
C GLN A 587 -4.84 -28.04 3.20
N LEU A 588 -4.97 -29.25 2.65
CA LEU A 588 -6.20 -30.01 2.82
C LEU A 588 -6.35 -30.44 4.27
N THR A 589 -7.46 -30.08 4.87
CA THR A 589 -7.72 -30.27 6.30
C THR A 589 -9.12 -30.86 6.50
N TRP A 590 -9.23 -31.88 7.31
CA TRP A 590 -10.51 -32.37 7.78
C TRP A 590 -11.10 -31.45 8.83
N VAL A 591 -12.36 -31.12 8.67
CA VAL A 591 -13.16 -30.40 9.69
C VAL A 591 -14.44 -31.17 9.99
N ASP A 592 -14.94 -31.05 11.21
CA ASP A 592 -16.23 -31.63 11.61
C ASP A 592 -17.41 -30.72 11.23
N GLN A 593 -18.64 -31.15 11.54
CA GLN A 593 -19.85 -30.37 11.28
C GLN A 593 -19.93 -29.03 12.02
N THR A 594 -19.06 -28.76 12.98
CA THR A 594 -18.95 -27.48 13.69
C THR A 594 -17.86 -26.57 13.15
N GLY A 595 -17.12 -27.03 12.11
CA GLY A 595 -15.98 -26.30 11.53
C GLY A 595 -14.67 -26.49 12.30
N LYS A 596 -14.64 -27.37 13.34
CA LYS A 596 -13.42 -27.66 14.10
C LYS A 596 -12.47 -28.48 13.26
N ARG A 597 -11.22 -28.04 13.17
CA ARG A 597 -10.12 -28.76 12.52
C ARG A 597 -9.84 -30.08 13.24
N LEU A 598 -9.79 -31.18 12.49
CA LEU A 598 -9.53 -32.50 12.99
C LEU A 598 -8.09 -32.93 12.67
N SER A 599 -7.72 -33.01 11.39
CA SER A 599 -6.40 -33.44 10.93
C SER A 599 -6.10 -32.88 9.54
N THR A 600 -4.82 -32.79 9.20
CA THR A 600 -4.36 -32.37 7.86
C THR A 600 -4.10 -33.60 7.00
N VAL A 601 -4.34 -33.47 5.69
CA VAL A 601 -4.21 -34.53 4.69
C VAL A 601 -3.05 -34.29 3.75
N SER A 602 -2.74 -33.03 3.43
CA SER A 602 -1.70 -32.67 2.49
C SER A 602 -0.55 -31.92 3.15
N GLU A 603 0.62 -31.93 2.52
CA GLU A 603 1.65 -30.93 2.81
C GLU A 603 1.19 -29.54 2.39
N ALA A 604 1.92 -28.54 2.88
CA ALA A 604 1.71 -27.15 2.53
C ALA A 604 2.01 -26.90 1.04
N GLY A 605 1.03 -26.43 0.30
CA GLY A 605 1.14 -26.21 -1.14
C GLY A 605 0.05 -25.25 -1.62
N TYR A 606 -0.17 -25.22 -2.91
CA TYR A 606 -1.25 -24.44 -3.53
C TYR A 606 -2.36 -25.37 -3.97
N VAL A 607 -3.03 -25.97 -2.99
CA VAL A 607 -4.04 -27.00 -3.18
C VAL A 607 -5.42 -26.37 -3.06
N SER A 608 -6.32 -26.70 -3.99
CA SER A 608 -7.71 -26.22 -3.99
C SER A 608 -8.66 -27.30 -4.48
N SER A 609 -9.94 -27.06 -4.32
CA SER A 609 -11.03 -27.85 -4.93
C SER A 609 -10.87 -29.34 -4.74
N PRO A 610 -10.90 -29.84 -3.48
CA PRO A 610 -10.90 -31.26 -3.24
C PRO A 610 -12.24 -31.90 -3.61
N TYR A 611 -12.20 -33.12 -4.18
CA TYR A 611 -13.35 -33.95 -4.48
C TYR A 611 -13.12 -35.36 -3.94
N ILE A 612 -13.94 -35.77 -3.00
CA ILE A 612 -13.80 -37.07 -2.29
C ILE A 612 -14.38 -38.19 -3.14
N SER A 613 -13.71 -39.32 -3.20
CA SER A 613 -14.19 -40.52 -3.89
C SER A 613 -15.47 -41.08 -3.24
N PRO A 614 -16.34 -41.77 -4.00
CA PRO A 614 -17.60 -42.33 -3.47
C PRO A 614 -17.40 -43.28 -2.26
N ASP A 615 -16.26 -43.94 -2.15
CA ASP A 615 -15.91 -44.83 -1.02
C ASP A 615 -15.22 -44.09 0.14
N GLY A 616 -14.95 -42.79 0.01
CA GLY A 616 -14.31 -41.93 1.04
C GLY A 616 -12.84 -42.21 1.30
N LYS A 617 -12.15 -43.02 0.45
CA LYS A 617 -10.75 -43.39 0.68
C LYS A 617 -9.76 -42.49 -0.02
N TYR A 618 -10.16 -41.82 -1.11
CA TYR A 618 -9.36 -40.98 -1.92
C TYR A 618 -9.98 -39.61 -2.07
N ALA A 619 -9.15 -38.63 -2.41
CA ALA A 619 -9.63 -37.33 -2.92
C ALA A 619 -8.78 -36.92 -4.14
N ILE A 620 -9.40 -36.25 -5.08
CA ILE A 620 -8.67 -35.53 -6.13
C ILE A 620 -8.78 -34.05 -5.84
N ALA A 621 -7.66 -33.35 -5.91
CA ALA A 621 -7.63 -31.91 -5.72
C ALA A 621 -6.78 -31.23 -6.79
N SER A 622 -7.11 -30.00 -7.06
CA SER A 622 -6.35 -29.16 -7.98
C SER A 622 -5.12 -28.60 -7.28
N VAL A 623 -3.97 -28.75 -7.91
CA VAL A 623 -2.69 -28.23 -7.42
C VAL A 623 -2.14 -27.25 -8.46
N ALA A 624 -1.95 -26.01 -8.05
CA ALA A 624 -1.33 -25.02 -8.92
C ALA A 624 0.19 -25.18 -8.91
N ASP A 625 0.78 -25.47 -10.07
CA ASP A 625 2.21 -25.39 -10.29
C ASP A 625 2.56 -23.98 -10.76
N HIS A 626 2.98 -23.13 -9.83
CA HIS A 626 3.35 -21.74 -10.12
C HIS A 626 4.58 -21.62 -11.04
N ARG A 627 5.43 -22.64 -11.11
CA ARG A 627 6.60 -22.64 -12.00
C ARG A 627 6.19 -22.84 -13.46
N LEU A 628 5.22 -23.72 -13.68
CA LEU A 628 4.71 -24.02 -15.02
C LEU A 628 3.50 -23.15 -15.39
N GLN A 629 2.97 -22.36 -14.44
CA GLN A 629 1.70 -21.61 -14.54
C GLN A 629 0.54 -22.50 -15.00
N ARG A 630 0.47 -23.67 -14.41
CA ARG A 630 -0.50 -24.68 -14.76
C ARG A 630 -1.15 -25.24 -13.52
N GLN A 631 -2.40 -25.59 -13.67
CA GLN A 631 -3.16 -26.32 -12.68
C GLN A 631 -3.22 -27.78 -13.09
N LYS A 632 -2.91 -28.69 -12.16
CA LYS A 632 -2.94 -30.12 -12.35
C LYS A 632 -3.74 -30.81 -11.26
N LEU A 633 -4.30 -31.97 -11.59
CA LEU A 633 -5.00 -32.79 -10.62
C LEU A 633 -4.03 -33.75 -9.94
N TRP A 634 -4.18 -33.87 -8.62
CA TRP A 634 -3.43 -34.80 -7.78
C TRP A 634 -4.39 -35.71 -7.04
N LEU A 635 -4.03 -36.98 -6.95
CA LEU A 635 -4.75 -38.02 -6.22
C LEU A 635 -4.15 -38.16 -4.81
N TYR A 636 -4.96 -37.96 -3.80
CA TYR A 636 -4.63 -38.13 -2.38
C TYR A 636 -5.21 -39.40 -1.84
N ASP A 637 -4.39 -40.26 -1.25
CA ASP A 637 -4.82 -41.38 -0.42
C ASP A 637 -5.10 -40.87 1.00
N LEU A 638 -6.38 -40.77 1.35
CA LEU A 638 -6.84 -40.16 2.61
C LEU A 638 -6.52 -41.03 3.84
N GLN A 639 -6.26 -42.32 3.65
CA GLN A 639 -5.88 -43.24 4.74
C GLN A 639 -4.38 -43.23 5.00
N ARG A 640 -3.57 -43.17 3.92
CA ARG A 640 -2.11 -43.21 3.99
C ARG A 640 -1.45 -41.82 4.07
N GLY A 641 -2.20 -40.76 3.77
CA GLY A 641 -1.68 -39.41 3.72
C GLY A 641 -0.67 -39.18 2.58
N THR A 642 -0.74 -39.97 1.49
CA THR A 642 0.15 -39.83 0.33
C THR A 642 -0.56 -39.16 -0.84
N ALA A 643 0.20 -38.42 -1.65
CA ALA A 643 -0.33 -37.73 -2.82
C ALA A 643 0.52 -38.01 -4.06
N ASN A 644 -0.12 -38.24 -5.18
CA ASN A 644 0.52 -38.47 -6.47
C ASN A 644 -0.09 -37.61 -7.58
N PRO A 645 0.71 -37.14 -8.57
CA PRO A 645 0.15 -36.49 -9.73
C PRO A 645 -0.85 -37.40 -10.45
N PHE A 646 -2.03 -36.87 -10.76
CA PHE A 646 -3.07 -37.62 -11.46
C PHE A 646 -3.13 -37.30 -12.94
N THR A 647 -2.99 -36.01 -13.33
CA THR A 647 -2.98 -35.58 -14.73
C THR A 647 -1.62 -35.06 -15.15
N PHE A 648 -1.33 -35.20 -16.45
CA PHE A 648 -0.03 -34.86 -17.06
C PHE A 648 -0.23 -34.05 -18.35
N GLY A 649 0.88 -33.58 -18.96
CA GLY A 649 0.85 -32.85 -20.24
C GLY A 649 0.68 -31.35 -20.09
N ASP A 650 0.26 -30.67 -21.17
CA ASP A 650 0.41 -29.21 -21.32
C ASP A 650 -0.83 -28.37 -21.00
N GLY A 651 -1.99 -28.96 -20.77
CA GLY A 651 -3.23 -28.24 -20.44
C GLY A 651 -3.35 -27.86 -18.96
N ASN A 652 -4.25 -26.94 -18.65
CA ASN A 652 -4.80 -26.75 -17.32
C ASN A 652 -5.89 -27.80 -17.11
N ASP A 653 -5.87 -28.47 -15.96
CA ASP A 653 -6.81 -29.53 -15.62
C ASP A 653 -7.55 -29.12 -14.32
N ALA A 654 -8.88 -29.10 -14.36
CA ALA A 654 -9.72 -28.59 -13.26
C ALA A 654 -11.04 -29.38 -13.16
N TYR A 655 -11.84 -29.08 -12.13
CA TYR A 655 -13.20 -29.62 -11.95
C TYR A 655 -13.30 -31.13 -12.02
N PRO A 656 -12.51 -31.89 -11.23
CA PRO A 656 -12.56 -33.35 -11.28
C PRO A 656 -13.83 -33.88 -10.64
N VAL A 657 -14.49 -34.82 -11.29
CA VAL A 657 -15.70 -35.48 -10.74
C VAL A 657 -15.60 -37.01 -10.86
N TRP A 658 -15.81 -37.70 -9.78
CA TRP A 658 -15.77 -39.17 -9.72
C TRP A 658 -17.02 -39.80 -10.33
N SER A 659 -16.82 -40.87 -11.12
CA SER A 659 -17.93 -41.77 -11.46
C SER A 659 -18.50 -42.43 -10.21
N PRO A 660 -19.79 -42.80 -10.19
CA PRO A 660 -20.43 -43.36 -9.00
C PRO A 660 -19.81 -44.66 -8.50
N ASP A 661 -19.24 -45.46 -9.43
CA ASP A 661 -18.52 -46.68 -9.14
C ASP A 661 -17.07 -46.46 -8.69
N GLY A 662 -16.60 -45.21 -8.68
CA GLY A 662 -15.24 -44.85 -8.29
C GLY A 662 -14.16 -45.29 -9.27
N GLN A 663 -14.50 -45.76 -10.49
CA GLN A 663 -13.54 -46.31 -11.45
C GLN A 663 -12.93 -45.26 -12.38
N GLN A 664 -13.61 -44.13 -12.58
CA GLN A 664 -13.21 -43.09 -13.49
C GLN A 664 -13.34 -41.72 -12.84
N VAL A 665 -12.59 -40.77 -13.36
CA VAL A 665 -12.69 -39.33 -13.04
C VAL A 665 -12.83 -38.57 -14.34
N ALA A 666 -13.91 -37.82 -14.47
CA ALA A 666 -14.06 -36.82 -15.51
C ALA A 666 -13.53 -35.46 -15.02
N PHE A 667 -12.97 -34.65 -15.88
CA PHE A 667 -12.39 -33.34 -15.55
C PHE A 667 -12.36 -32.44 -16.76
N ALA A 668 -12.34 -31.13 -16.54
CA ALA A 668 -12.10 -30.14 -17.59
C ALA A 668 -10.61 -30.03 -17.90
N SER A 669 -10.27 -29.85 -19.18
CA SER A 669 -8.88 -29.64 -19.61
C SER A 669 -8.79 -28.74 -20.84
N THR A 670 -7.78 -27.85 -20.84
CA THR A 670 -7.51 -26.93 -21.98
C THR A 670 -6.48 -27.46 -22.97
N ARG A 671 -6.15 -28.76 -22.93
CA ARG A 671 -5.02 -29.37 -23.66
C ARG A 671 -5.17 -29.40 -25.19
N GLU A 672 -6.38 -29.46 -25.74
CA GLU A 672 -6.59 -29.59 -27.19
C GLU A 672 -6.63 -28.24 -27.90
N ASN A 673 -7.56 -27.37 -27.53
CA ASN A 673 -7.83 -26.13 -28.25
C ASN A 673 -7.72 -24.87 -27.40
N GLY A 674 -7.17 -24.99 -26.17
CA GLY A 674 -7.17 -23.89 -25.21
C GLY A 674 -8.55 -23.56 -24.62
N GLN A 675 -9.60 -24.34 -24.98
CA GLN A 675 -10.93 -24.32 -24.39
C GLN A 675 -11.04 -25.44 -23.36
N GLU A 676 -11.90 -25.29 -22.37
CA GLU A 676 -12.21 -26.33 -21.41
C GLU A 676 -13.08 -27.38 -22.03
N ASP A 677 -12.50 -28.52 -22.37
CA ASP A 677 -13.16 -29.72 -22.86
C ASP A 677 -13.19 -30.81 -21.78
N VAL A 678 -14.17 -31.71 -21.84
CA VAL A 678 -14.31 -32.77 -20.85
C VAL A 678 -13.45 -33.98 -21.24
N PHE A 679 -12.58 -34.39 -20.33
CA PHE A 679 -11.73 -35.57 -20.41
C PHE A 679 -12.10 -36.58 -19.32
N VAL A 680 -11.70 -37.83 -19.51
CA VAL A 680 -11.87 -38.89 -18.51
C VAL A 680 -10.60 -39.71 -18.37
N LYS A 681 -10.30 -40.13 -17.16
CA LYS A 681 -9.17 -41.00 -16.84
C LYS A 681 -9.54 -42.09 -15.82
N PRO A 682 -8.96 -43.29 -15.89
CA PRO A 682 -9.13 -44.31 -14.82
C PRO A 682 -8.68 -43.75 -13.47
N ALA A 683 -9.50 -43.98 -12.44
CA ALA A 683 -9.31 -43.47 -11.10
C ALA A 683 -8.05 -43.95 -10.39
N ASN A 684 -7.52 -45.12 -10.78
CA ASN A 684 -6.26 -45.69 -10.25
C ASN A 684 -5.01 -44.92 -10.75
N GLY A 685 -5.18 -43.85 -11.54
CA GLY A 685 -4.07 -43.06 -12.09
C GLY A 685 -3.37 -43.69 -13.31
N GLY A 686 -3.72 -44.91 -13.68
CA GLY A 686 -3.19 -45.61 -14.88
C GLY A 686 -3.85 -45.11 -16.17
N GLY A 687 -3.21 -45.41 -17.30
CA GLY A 687 -3.70 -45.02 -18.62
C GLY A 687 -3.52 -43.52 -18.94
N SER A 688 -3.84 -43.18 -20.19
CA SER A 688 -3.83 -41.76 -20.65
C SER A 688 -5.20 -41.12 -20.47
N GLU A 689 -5.21 -39.80 -20.40
CA GLU A 689 -6.42 -38.98 -20.43
C GLU A 689 -7.11 -39.13 -21.79
N GLN A 690 -8.38 -39.49 -21.78
CA GLN A 690 -9.18 -39.68 -22.98
C GLN A 690 -10.22 -38.56 -23.13
N PRO A 691 -10.39 -37.97 -24.33
CA PRO A 691 -11.43 -37.01 -24.54
C PRO A 691 -12.82 -37.65 -24.41
N LEU A 692 -13.70 -37.01 -23.66
CA LEU A 692 -15.08 -37.45 -23.49
C LEU A 692 -16.06 -36.58 -24.26
N LEU A 693 -15.85 -35.24 -24.25
CA LEU A 693 -16.67 -34.27 -24.97
C LEU A 693 -15.82 -33.14 -25.51
N LEU A 694 -15.63 -33.13 -26.84
CA LEU A 694 -14.92 -32.07 -27.57
C LEU A 694 -15.93 -31.32 -28.45
N GLN A 695 -16.32 -30.12 -28.03
CA GLN A 695 -17.24 -29.24 -28.77
C GLN A 695 -16.83 -27.79 -28.57
N LYS A 696 -17.34 -26.87 -29.40
CA LYS A 696 -17.10 -25.43 -29.22
C LYS A 696 -17.70 -24.94 -27.90
N GLY A 697 -16.99 -24.08 -27.17
CA GLY A 697 -17.35 -23.49 -25.88
C GLY A 697 -16.76 -24.26 -24.69
N ASP A 698 -16.62 -23.59 -23.57
CA ASP A 698 -16.06 -24.15 -22.33
C ASP A 698 -17.08 -25.05 -21.64
N LYS A 699 -16.61 -26.18 -21.11
CA LYS A 699 -17.43 -27.21 -20.46
C LYS A 699 -16.78 -27.66 -19.17
N GLU A 700 -17.47 -27.48 -18.06
CA GLU A 700 -16.99 -27.80 -16.72
C GLU A 700 -17.86 -28.94 -16.14
N PRO A 701 -17.32 -30.15 -15.91
CA PRO A 701 -18.12 -31.22 -15.35
C PRO A 701 -18.50 -30.97 -13.91
N ASP A 702 -19.79 -31.15 -13.57
CA ASP A 702 -20.35 -30.91 -12.25
C ASP A 702 -20.51 -32.18 -11.42
N LYS A 703 -21.32 -33.13 -11.89
CA LYS A 703 -21.65 -34.35 -11.18
C LYS A 703 -22.18 -35.47 -12.07
N TRP A 704 -21.80 -36.71 -11.80
CA TRP A 704 -22.44 -37.88 -12.38
C TRP A 704 -23.78 -38.17 -11.69
N SER A 705 -24.73 -38.70 -12.48
CA SER A 705 -25.92 -39.31 -11.87
C SER A 705 -25.55 -40.54 -11.05
N PRO A 706 -26.25 -40.86 -9.94
CA PRO A 706 -25.90 -42.02 -9.09
C PRO A 706 -25.93 -43.37 -9.82
N ASP A 707 -26.67 -43.50 -10.90
CA ASP A 707 -26.73 -44.68 -11.76
C ASP A 707 -25.65 -44.70 -12.87
N GLY A 708 -24.81 -43.62 -12.94
CA GLY A 708 -23.75 -43.51 -13.96
C GLY A 708 -24.20 -43.20 -15.37
N ARG A 709 -25.52 -43.00 -15.61
CA ARG A 709 -26.08 -42.81 -16.95
C ARG A 709 -25.92 -41.40 -17.51
N PHE A 710 -25.76 -40.39 -16.66
CA PHE A 710 -25.62 -39.00 -17.07
C PHE A 710 -24.45 -38.33 -16.36
N LEU A 711 -23.76 -37.41 -17.05
CA LEU A 711 -22.82 -36.46 -16.50
C LEU A 711 -23.40 -35.06 -16.70
N LEU A 712 -23.64 -34.34 -15.61
CA LEU A 712 -23.97 -32.91 -15.67
C LEU A 712 -22.71 -32.10 -15.88
N PHE A 713 -22.83 -31.03 -16.61
CA PHE A 713 -21.75 -30.07 -16.81
C PHE A 713 -22.30 -28.67 -17.08
N ASP A 714 -21.57 -27.69 -16.63
CA ASP A 714 -21.79 -26.30 -16.94
C ASP A 714 -21.25 -26.02 -18.35
N TYR A 715 -22.08 -25.40 -19.18
CA TYR A 715 -21.75 -24.99 -20.53
C TYR A 715 -21.75 -23.47 -20.62
N ARG A 716 -20.61 -22.91 -20.93
CA ARG A 716 -20.43 -21.46 -21.05
C ARG A 716 -20.85 -20.97 -22.43
N THR A 717 -21.84 -20.09 -22.45
CA THR A 717 -22.25 -19.33 -23.64
C THR A 717 -21.56 -17.96 -23.65
N GLU A 718 -21.77 -17.18 -24.71
CA GLU A 718 -21.31 -15.78 -24.75
C GLU A 718 -22.00 -14.87 -23.71
N GLN A 719 -23.14 -15.29 -23.16
CA GLN A 719 -24.00 -14.46 -22.32
C GLN A 719 -24.19 -15.00 -20.90
N SER A 720 -24.07 -16.31 -20.70
CA SER A 720 -24.39 -16.97 -19.43
C SER A 720 -23.77 -18.36 -19.33
N TYR A 721 -23.98 -19.00 -18.18
CA TYR A 721 -23.77 -20.43 -18.02
C TYR A 721 -25.12 -21.16 -18.03
N GLU A 722 -25.14 -22.31 -18.69
CA GLU A 722 -26.27 -23.21 -18.78
C GLU A 722 -25.86 -24.57 -18.24
N ILE A 723 -26.80 -25.31 -17.67
CA ILE A 723 -26.54 -26.68 -17.23
C ILE A 723 -26.96 -27.64 -18.34
N TRP A 724 -26.05 -28.50 -18.73
CA TRP A 724 -26.24 -29.51 -19.77
C TRP A 724 -26.05 -30.91 -19.19
N ALA A 725 -26.64 -31.90 -19.83
CA ALA A 725 -26.51 -33.33 -19.48
C ALA A 725 -25.89 -34.09 -20.66
N LEU A 726 -24.85 -34.85 -20.36
CA LEU A 726 -24.21 -35.79 -21.31
C LEU A 726 -24.67 -37.20 -20.99
N PRO A 727 -25.45 -37.86 -21.87
CA PRO A 727 -25.73 -39.30 -21.71
C PRO A 727 -24.44 -40.11 -21.83
N MET A 728 -24.22 -41.03 -20.94
CA MET A 728 -23.10 -41.95 -20.95
C MET A 728 -23.38 -43.25 -21.69
N PHE A 729 -24.47 -43.27 -22.42
CA PHE A 729 -24.94 -44.38 -23.26
C PHE A 729 -25.36 -43.90 -24.64
N GLY A 730 -25.56 -44.83 -25.59
CA GLY A 730 -25.95 -44.46 -26.93
C GLY A 730 -24.90 -43.67 -27.69
N ASP A 731 -25.29 -42.67 -28.45
CA ASP A 731 -24.45 -41.77 -29.25
C ASP A 731 -23.78 -40.67 -28.40
N ARG A 732 -24.03 -40.63 -27.11
CA ARG A 732 -23.50 -39.65 -26.14
C ARG A 732 -23.69 -38.19 -26.60
N LYS A 733 -24.80 -37.88 -27.19
CA LYS A 733 -25.14 -36.54 -27.63
C LYS A 733 -25.62 -35.69 -26.45
N PRO A 734 -24.89 -34.61 -26.07
CA PRO A 734 -25.29 -33.76 -24.96
C PRO A 734 -26.57 -32.99 -25.32
N PHE A 735 -27.35 -32.64 -24.30
CA PHE A 735 -28.55 -31.81 -24.45
C PHE A 735 -28.63 -30.82 -23.28
N PRO A 736 -29.20 -29.61 -23.54
CA PRO A 736 -29.43 -28.63 -22.50
C PRO A 736 -30.45 -29.12 -21.51
N LEU A 737 -30.17 -29.00 -20.20
CA LEU A 737 -31.05 -29.35 -19.12
C LEU A 737 -31.72 -28.12 -18.53
N ILE A 738 -30.95 -27.09 -18.14
CA ILE A 738 -31.46 -25.85 -17.58
C ILE A 738 -30.86 -24.68 -18.35
N GLN A 739 -31.77 -23.92 -18.97
CA GLN A 739 -31.42 -22.74 -19.74
C GLN A 739 -32.36 -21.59 -19.40
N GLY A 740 -32.04 -20.38 -19.73
CA GLY A 740 -32.90 -19.24 -19.54
C GLY A 740 -32.21 -17.96 -19.17
N LYS A 741 -32.93 -17.06 -18.53
CA LYS A 741 -32.38 -15.80 -18.06
C LYS A 741 -31.50 -16.05 -16.82
N GLY A 742 -30.32 -15.47 -16.79
CA GLY A 742 -29.38 -15.59 -15.67
C GLY A 742 -28.35 -16.69 -15.89
N THR A 743 -27.56 -16.92 -14.86
CA THR A 743 -26.53 -17.97 -14.79
C THR A 743 -27.10 -19.15 -14.05
N HIS A 744 -26.87 -20.34 -14.58
CA HIS A 744 -27.23 -21.61 -13.96
C HIS A 744 -25.98 -22.46 -13.89
N ALA A 745 -25.56 -22.86 -12.69
CA ALA A 745 -24.29 -23.57 -12.49
C ALA A 745 -24.32 -24.49 -11.27
N TRP A 746 -23.27 -25.34 -11.18
CA TRP A 746 -23.00 -26.25 -10.06
C TRP A 746 -24.14 -27.23 -9.77
N ALA A 747 -24.53 -27.91 -10.80
CA ALA A 747 -25.61 -28.85 -10.72
C ALA A 747 -25.19 -30.17 -10.06
N ILE A 748 -25.97 -30.62 -9.10
CA ILE A 748 -25.75 -31.92 -8.43
C ILE A 748 -27.02 -32.74 -8.42
N PHE A 749 -26.88 -34.06 -8.54
CA PHE A 749 -27.99 -34.99 -8.35
C PHE A 749 -28.30 -35.22 -6.87
N SER A 750 -29.57 -35.45 -6.58
CA SER A 750 -29.97 -36.10 -5.34
C SER A 750 -29.42 -37.53 -5.27
N PRO A 751 -29.24 -38.09 -4.07
CA PRO A 751 -28.72 -39.46 -3.90
C PRO A 751 -29.55 -40.55 -4.61
N ASP A 752 -30.84 -40.30 -4.85
CA ASP A 752 -31.73 -41.25 -5.57
C ASP A 752 -31.79 -40.94 -7.10
N GLY A 753 -31.02 -39.92 -7.57
CA GLY A 753 -30.96 -39.53 -8.98
C GLY A 753 -32.22 -38.95 -9.59
N LYS A 754 -33.24 -38.63 -8.79
CA LYS A 754 -34.53 -38.13 -9.28
C LYS A 754 -34.66 -36.61 -9.24
N TRP A 755 -33.75 -35.94 -8.63
CA TRP A 755 -33.72 -34.47 -8.49
C TRP A 755 -32.38 -33.91 -8.82
N VAL A 756 -32.34 -32.64 -9.27
CA VAL A 756 -31.15 -31.87 -9.50
C VAL A 756 -31.23 -30.60 -8.68
N ALA A 757 -30.27 -30.37 -7.84
CA ALA A 757 -30.05 -29.07 -7.18
C ALA A 757 -29.02 -28.27 -7.96
N TYR A 758 -29.19 -26.93 -8.07
CA TYR A 758 -28.32 -26.06 -8.80
C TYR A 758 -28.40 -24.62 -8.28
N ALA A 759 -27.40 -23.84 -8.52
CA ALA A 759 -27.41 -22.40 -8.23
C ALA A 759 -27.89 -21.60 -9.43
N SER A 760 -28.71 -20.56 -9.18
CA SER A 760 -29.17 -19.65 -10.22
C SER A 760 -29.41 -18.24 -9.71
N ASP A 761 -29.12 -17.24 -10.55
CA ASP A 761 -29.37 -15.82 -10.31
C ASP A 761 -30.52 -15.26 -11.18
N GLU A 762 -31.34 -16.10 -11.76
CA GLU A 762 -32.40 -15.71 -12.72
C GLU A 762 -33.41 -14.67 -12.19
N TYR A 763 -33.58 -14.60 -10.86
CA TYR A 763 -34.52 -13.68 -10.21
C TYR A 763 -33.81 -12.53 -9.49
N ASP A 764 -32.49 -12.52 -9.45
CA ASP A 764 -31.73 -11.55 -8.63
C ASP A 764 -30.40 -11.14 -9.25
N THR A 765 -29.76 -10.19 -8.62
CA THR A 765 -28.41 -9.75 -9.01
C THR A 765 -27.35 -10.78 -8.60
N PHE A 766 -26.22 -10.75 -9.24
CA PHE A 766 -25.07 -11.66 -9.12
C PHE A 766 -24.64 -12.09 -7.69
N ARG A 767 -24.99 -11.33 -6.64
CA ARG A 767 -24.72 -11.70 -5.24
C ARG A 767 -25.86 -12.48 -4.56
N GLN A 768 -26.97 -12.64 -5.24
CA GLN A 768 -28.15 -13.26 -4.68
C GLN A 768 -28.57 -14.53 -5.43
N SER A 769 -27.58 -15.24 -6.02
CA SER A 769 -27.86 -16.57 -6.51
C SER A 769 -28.48 -17.40 -5.38
N GLN A 770 -29.45 -18.21 -5.77
CA GLN A 770 -30.13 -19.08 -4.86
C GLN A 770 -29.99 -20.53 -5.32
N VAL A 771 -30.03 -21.45 -4.38
CA VAL A 771 -30.12 -22.87 -4.67
C VAL A 771 -31.55 -23.26 -4.94
N TYR A 772 -31.77 -23.84 -6.11
CA TYR A 772 -33.03 -24.42 -6.55
C TYR A 772 -32.94 -25.92 -6.73
N VAL A 773 -34.10 -26.60 -6.62
CA VAL A 773 -34.22 -28.02 -6.89
C VAL A 773 -35.32 -28.24 -7.91
N VAL A 774 -35.06 -29.12 -8.89
CA VAL A 774 -36.02 -29.55 -9.93
C VAL A 774 -36.03 -31.08 -10.03
N PRO A 775 -37.16 -31.70 -10.42
CA PRO A 775 -37.19 -33.13 -10.68
C PRO A 775 -36.40 -33.44 -11.98
N PHE A 776 -35.81 -34.64 -12.02
CA PHE A 776 -35.05 -35.11 -13.19
C PHE A 776 -35.70 -36.46 -13.69
N PRO A 777 -35.87 -36.64 -15.00
CA PRO A 777 -35.55 -35.73 -16.12
C PRO A 777 -36.67 -34.76 -16.49
N ASP A 778 -37.86 -34.84 -15.88
CA ASP A 778 -39.10 -34.18 -16.35
C ASP A 778 -39.10 -32.66 -16.14
N LEU A 779 -38.28 -32.11 -15.21
CA LEU A 779 -38.13 -30.68 -14.88
C LEU A 779 -39.47 -29.95 -14.56
N VAL A 780 -40.50 -30.67 -14.15
CA VAL A 780 -41.80 -30.08 -13.87
C VAL A 780 -41.87 -29.67 -12.39
N GLY A 781 -41.80 -28.39 -12.14
CA GLY A 781 -41.74 -27.81 -10.81
C GLY A 781 -40.35 -27.32 -10.45
N LYS A 782 -40.28 -26.30 -9.60
CA LYS A 782 -39.03 -25.73 -9.15
C LYS A 782 -39.19 -25.23 -7.71
N TRP A 783 -38.28 -25.61 -6.83
CA TRP A 783 -38.33 -25.25 -5.42
C TRP A 783 -37.05 -24.54 -5.01
N GLN A 784 -37.20 -23.38 -4.39
CA GLN A 784 -36.09 -22.61 -3.82
C GLN A 784 -35.73 -23.16 -2.44
N VAL A 785 -34.44 -23.46 -2.23
CA VAL A 785 -33.94 -24.00 -0.97
C VAL A 785 -33.30 -22.91 -0.10
N SER A 786 -32.49 -22.05 -0.69
CA SER A 786 -31.83 -20.96 0.04
C SER A 786 -32.64 -19.67 -0.02
N LYS A 787 -32.49 -18.76 0.97
CA LYS A 787 -33.23 -17.49 1.05
C LYS A 787 -32.36 -16.26 1.01
N ASN A 788 -31.10 -16.35 1.45
CA ASN A 788 -30.19 -15.20 1.65
C ASN A 788 -28.94 -15.26 0.77
N GLY A 789 -29.09 -15.75 -0.46
CA GLY A 789 -27.97 -15.97 -1.36
C GLY A 789 -27.24 -17.28 -1.03
N ALA A 790 -27.00 -18.09 -2.05
CA ALA A 790 -26.19 -19.28 -1.95
C ALA A 790 -25.61 -19.65 -3.30
N ALA A 791 -24.44 -20.23 -3.29
CA ALA A 791 -23.71 -20.63 -4.48
C ALA A 791 -23.69 -22.15 -4.61
N GLN A 792 -22.76 -22.80 -4.00
CA GLN A 792 -22.54 -24.24 -4.17
C GLN A 792 -23.38 -25.07 -3.20
N SER A 793 -23.90 -26.20 -3.68
CA SER A 793 -24.64 -27.16 -2.87
C SER A 793 -23.98 -28.54 -2.84
N PHE A 794 -24.29 -29.31 -1.78
CA PHE A 794 -23.83 -30.69 -1.56
C PHE A 794 -25.00 -31.54 -1.08
N TRP A 795 -25.16 -32.70 -1.67
CA TRP A 795 -26.28 -33.61 -1.33
C TRP A 795 -25.77 -35.03 -1.04
N PRO A 796 -25.08 -35.25 0.09
CA PRO A 796 -24.50 -36.54 0.40
C PRO A 796 -25.56 -37.59 0.82
N ARG A 797 -26.68 -37.13 1.43
CA ARG A 797 -27.79 -38.00 1.90
C ARG A 797 -29.14 -37.41 1.55
N GLY A 798 -30.14 -38.21 1.37
CA GLY A 798 -31.45 -37.81 0.88
C GLY A 798 -32.31 -36.91 1.78
N LYS A 799 -31.92 -36.70 3.04
CA LYS A 799 -32.70 -35.91 4.01
C LYS A 799 -32.15 -34.53 4.32
N GLU A 800 -30.95 -34.23 3.88
CA GLU A 800 -30.31 -32.96 4.15
C GLU A 800 -29.52 -32.50 2.93
N LEU A 801 -29.78 -31.27 2.50
CA LEU A 801 -29.03 -30.57 1.46
C LEU A 801 -28.20 -29.47 2.09
N PHE A 802 -26.90 -29.52 1.88
CA PHE A 802 -25.97 -28.50 2.36
C PHE A 802 -25.76 -27.47 1.27
N TYR A 803 -25.55 -26.22 1.66
CA TYR A 803 -25.12 -25.16 0.73
C TYR A 803 -24.25 -24.10 1.42
N VAL A 804 -23.44 -23.47 0.64
CA VAL A 804 -22.59 -22.36 1.10
C VAL A 804 -23.27 -21.05 0.73
N THR A 805 -23.47 -20.18 1.70
CA THR A 805 -24.01 -18.85 1.46
C THR A 805 -22.94 -17.90 0.88
N ASN A 806 -23.38 -16.76 0.32
CA ASN A 806 -22.46 -15.77 -0.24
C ASN A 806 -21.57 -15.11 0.81
N ASP A 807 -21.91 -15.18 2.08
CA ASP A 807 -21.14 -14.74 3.24
C ASP A 807 -20.38 -15.90 3.92
N PHE A 808 -20.12 -16.98 3.18
CA PHE A 808 -19.29 -18.13 3.56
C PHE A 808 -19.81 -18.97 4.73
N GLN A 809 -21.10 -18.97 4.99
CA GLN A 809 -21.69 -19.85 5.98
C GLN A 809 -22.08 -21.18 5.35
N MET A 810 -21.71 -22.28 5.99
CA MET A 810 -22.22 -23.60 5.64
C MET A 810 -23.58 -23.83 6.32
N ILE A 811 -24.59 -24.04 5.51
CA ILE A 811 -25.97 -24.26 5.96
C ILE A 811 -26.41 -25.66 5.62
N GLY A 812 -27.03 -26.36 6.57
CA GLY A 812 -27.75 -27.60 6.33
C GLY A 812 -29.26 -27.36 6.29
N ALA A 813 -29.90 -27.67 5.18
CA ALA A 813 -31.34 -27.59 5.02
C ALA A 813 -31.98 -29.00 5.04
N GLU A 814 -32.91 -29.24 5.94
CA GLU A 814 -33.72 -30.44 5.92
C GLU A 814 -34.60 -30.47 4.65
N VAL A 815 -34.61 -31.61 3.96
CA VAL A 815 -35.42 -31.78 2.75
C VAL A 815 -36.23 -33.07 2.84
N GLU A 816 -37.45 -33.00 2.41
CA GLU A 816 -38.35 -34.16 2.37
C GLU A 816 -38.98 -34.25 0.98
N ILE A 817 -38.97 -35.46 0.43
CA ILE A 817 -39.57 -35.78 -0.86
C ILE A 817 -40.91 -36.50 -0.60
N GLN A 818 -42.01 -35.86 -0.91
CA GLN A 818 -43.35 -36.40 -0.76
C GLN A 818 -43.99 -36.62 -2.14
N GLY A 819 -43.75 -37.79 -2.72
CA GLY A 819 -44.18 -38.10 -4.09
C GLY A 819 -43.50 -37.24 -5.14
N LYS A 820 -44.26 -36.34 -5.80
CA LYS A 820 -43.72 -35.32 -6.74
C LYS A 820 -43.46 -33.98 -6.10
N ASN A 821 -43.70 -33.81 -4.82
CA ASN A 821 -43.49 -32.56 -4.11
C ASN A 821 -42.15 -32.57 -3.34
N PHE A 822 -41.46 -31.48 -3.42
CA PHE A 822 -40.23 -31.24 -2.65
C PHE A 822 -40.57 -30.26 -1.53
N VAL A 823 -40.25 -30.61 -0.30
CA VAL A 823 -40.52 -29.78 0.88
C VAL A 823 -39.19 -29.40 1.52
N VAL A 824 -38.95 -28.10 1.68
CA VAL A 824 -37.81 -27.57 2.42
C VAL A 824 -38.25 -27.37 3.87
N GLY A 825 -37.58 -28.07 4.78
CA GLY A 825 -37.80 -27.98 6.22
C GLY A 825 -36.97 -26.87 6.89
N LYS A 826 -36.48 -27.11 8.09
CA LYS A 826 -35.63 -26.16 8.83
C LYS A 826 -34.24 -26.12 8.26
N SER A 827 -33.68 -24.92 8.20
CA SER A 827 -32.27 -24.72 7.90
C SER A 827 -31.51 -24.37 9.17
N ARG A 828 -30.30 -24.92 9.33
CA ARG A 828 -29.40 -24.66 10.46
C ARG A 828 -28.01 -24.26 9.94
N LYS A 829 -27.40 -23.30 10.59
CA LYS A 829 -26.00 -22.97 10.37
C LYS A 829 -25.13 -24.08 10.99
N LEU A 830 -24.18 -24.57 10.23
CA LEU A 830 -23.19 -25.53 10.69
C LEU A 830 -21.93 -24.83 11.20
N PHE A 831 -21.26 -24.12 10.32
CA PHE A 831 -20.05 -23.37 10.66
C PHE A 831 -19.84 -22.20 9.67
N GLU A 832 -18.98 -21.29 10.06
CA GLU A 832 -18.41 -20.29 9.17
C GLU A 832 -17.10 -20.83 8.61
N GLY A 833 -16.99 -20.91 7.30
CA GLY A 833 -15.78 -21.29 6.63
C GLY A 833 -15.29 -20.11 5.78
N HIS A 834 -14.07 -19.68 5.99
CA HIS A 834 -13.38 -18.80 5.04
C HIS A 834 -12.36 -19.67 4.27
N PRO A 835 -12.76 -20.32 3.17
CA PRO A 835 -11.79 -20.94 2.30
C PRO A 835 -10.99 -19.81 1.63
N VAL A 836 -9.74 -19.69 2.00
CA VAL A 836 -8.82 -18.77 1.33
C VAL A 836 -8.68 -19.17 -0.12
N GLY A 837 -9.02 -18.27 -1.02
CA GLY A 837 -8.87 -18.45 -2.47
C GLY A 837 -10.13 -18.88 -3.22
N SER A 838 -11.26 -19.11 -2.57
CA SER A 838 -12.50 -19.35 -3.28
C SER A 838 -13.30 -18.07 -3.46
N SER A 839 -13.47 -17.61 -4.69
CA SER A 839 -14.58 -16.73 -5.00
C SER A 839 -15.84 -17.55 -4.99
N LEU A 840 -16.66 -17.42 -3.96
CA LEU A 840 -18.05 -17.91 -3.98
C LEU A 840 -18.94 -16.94 -4.77
N SER A 841 -18.45 -16.41 -5.86
CA SER A 841 -19.31 -15.85 -6.89
C SER A 841 -19.76 -17.00 -7.78
N ILE A 842 -20.93 -16.87 -8.41
CA ILE A 842 -21.34 -17.73 -9.53
C ILE A 842 -20.40 -17.51 -10.73
N ASN A 843 -19.15 -17.23 -10.49
CA ASN A 843 -18.13 -17.35 -11.50
C ASN A 843 -17.67 -18.81 -11.43
N PRO A 844 -17.98 -19.63 -12.41
CA PRO A 844 -17.56 -21.04 -12.45
C PRO A 844 -16.05 -21.21 -12.39
N ASP A 845 -15.26 -20.16 -12.67
CA ASP A 845 -13.80 -20.15 -12.50
C ASP A 845 -13.37 -20.33 -11.01
N ALA A 846 -14.31 -20.40 -10.07
CA ALA A 846 -14.06 -20.49 -8.64
C ALA A 846 -14.77 -21.70 -8.02
N SER A 847 -14.21 -22.87 -8.21
CA SER A 847 -14.63 -24.06 -7.48
C SER A 847 -14.45 -23.87 -5.97
N ALA A 848 -15.44 -24.32 -5.16
CA ALA A 848 -15.30 -24.28 -3.72
C ALA A 848 -14.13 -25.15 -3.27
N SER A 849 -13.37 -24.61 -2.35
CA SER A 849 -12.25 -25.33 -1.74
C SER A 849 -12.72 -26.32 -0.65
N ILE A 850 -13.85 -26.94 -0.85
CA ILE A 850 -14.50 -27.83 0.13
C ILE A 850 -15.30 -28.95 -0.54
N ASP A 851 -15.26 -30.13 0.03
CA ASP A 851 -16.19 -31.24 -0.26
C ASP A 851 -16.57 -31.99 1.01
N VAL A 852 -17.67 -32.76 0.96
CA VAL A 852 -18.23 -33.47 2.09
C VAL A 852 -18.12 -34.98 1.93
N THR A 853 -17.85 -35.69 3.03
CA THR A 853 -17.85 -37.16 3.04
C THR A 853 -19.22 -37.71 2.62
N PRO A 854 -19.28 -38.90 1.99
CA PRO A 854 -20.53 -39.53 1.56
C PRO A 854 -21.54 -39.72 2.71
N ASP A 855 -21.07 -39.81 3.95
CA ASP A 855 -21.92 -39.91 5.13
C ASP A 855 -22.36 -38.54 5.71
N GLY A 856 -21.88 -37.41 5.13
CA GLY A 856 -22.20 -36.07 5.58
C GLY A 856 -21.60 -35.69 6.94
N ALA A 857 -20.69 -36.49 7.50
CA ALA A 857 -20.19 -36.31 8.86
C ALA A 857 -18.97 -35.36 8.95
N SER A 858 -18.15 -35.30 7.91
CA SER A 858 -16.92 -34.52 7.88
C SER A 858 -16.74 -33.81 6.54
N TRP A 859 -15.97 -32.76 6.57
CA TRP A 859 -15.67 -31.93 5.40
C TRP A 859 -14.18 -31.92 5.13
N LEU A 860 -13.77 -32.03 3.88
CA LEU A 860 -12.40 -31.84 3.44
C LEU A 860 -12.29 -30.43 2.86
N VAL A 861 -11.52 -29.57 3.51
CA VAL A 861 -11.44 -28.16 3.20
C VAL A 861 -9.99 -27.78 2.88
N SER A 862 -9.80 -26.97 1.86
CA SER A 862 -8.52 -26.34 1.62
C SER A 862 -8.42 -25.08 2.49
N LEU A 863 -7.62 -25.14 3.54
CA LEU A 863 -7.43 -24.03 4.47
C LEU A 863 -6.04 -23.39 4.28
N PRO A 864 -5.93 -22.08 4.48
CA PRO A 864 -4.63 -21.45 4.53
C PRO A 864 -3.82 -21.98 5.70
N ILE A 865 -2.53 -22.01 5.53
CA ILE A 865 -1.62 -22.27 6.63
C ILE A 865 -1.54 -21.00 7.44
N ASP A 866 -1.88 -21.10 8.72
CA ASP A 866 -1.69 -20.03 9.69
C ASP A 866 -0.18 -19.87 9.94
N GLU A 867 0.50 -19.09 9.10
CA GLU A 867 1.80 -18.53 9.43
C GLU A 867 1.53 -17.21 10.18
N PRO A 868 1.72 -17.15 11.51
CA PRO A 868 1.32 -15.99 12.33
C PRO A 868 2.01 -14.67 11.95
N ASN A 869 3.01 -14.73 11.09
CA ASN A 869 3.82 -13.58 10.65
C ASN A 869 3.91 -13.43 9.12
N ALA A 870 3.17 -14.19 8.35
CA ALA A 870 3.20 -14.05 6.89
C ALA A 870 2.33 -12.87 6.46
N SER A 871 2.96 -11.76 6.15
CA SER A 871 2.28 -10.65 5.48
C SER A 871 1.96 -11.06 4.04
N PRO A 872 0.70 -10.94 3.59
CA PRO A 872 0.32 -11.25 2.21
C PRO A 872 0.90 -10.25 1.20
N LEU A 873 1.46 -9.13 1.67
CA LEU A 873 1.97 -8.05 0.84
C LEU A 873 3.43 -7.75 1.14
N ILE A 874 4.25 -7.66 0.10
CA ILE A 874 5.66 -7.26 0.19
C ILE A 874 5.89 -6.03 -0.69
N LEU A 875 6.45 -4.98 -0.10
CA LEU A 875 6.94 -3.81 -0.81
C LEU A 875 8.45 -3.96 -1.05
N SER A 876 8.87 -3.93 -2.32
CA SER A 876 10.26 -3.86 -2.76
C SER A 876 10.58 -2.44 -3.17
N THR A 877 11.69 -1.87 -2.70
CA THR A 877 12.01 -0.44 -2.91
C THR A 877 12.86 -0.18 -4.14
N ASN A 878 13.49 -1.19 -4.72
CA ASN A 878 14.39 -1.01 -5.88
C ASN A 878 14.48 -2.26 -6.75
N TRP A 879 13.35 -2.66 -7.33
CA TRP A 879 13.31 -3.82 -8.22
C TRP A 879 14.22 -3.68 -9.44
N MET A 880 14.45 -2.44 -9.91
CA MET A 880 15.31 -2.15 -11.08
C MET A 880 16.78 -2.48 -10.85
N SER A 881 17.22 -2.61 -9.59
CA SER A 881 18.60 -3.02 -9.27
C SER A 881 18.94 -4.41 -9.81
N LYS A 882 17.93 -5.26 -10.05
CA LYS A 882 18.09 -6.62 -10.61
C LYS A 882 18.26 -6.64 -12.12
N LEU A 883 17.93 -5.54 -12.81
CA LEU A 883 18.11 -5.41 -14.26
C LEU A 883 19.57 -5.17 -14.68
N LYS A 884 20.42 -4.79 -13.72
CA LYS A 884 21.83 -4.45 -13.96
C LYS A 884 22.80 -5.63 -13.79
N LYS A 885 22.31 -6.86 -13.73
CA LYS A 885 23.15 -8.06 -13.63
C LYS A 885 23.43 -8.70 -14.96
#